data_b1e48af1335f2407901cafcd4291fcb9
#
_entry.id   b1e48af1335f2407901cafcd4291fcb9
#
_cell.length_a   1.000
_cell.length_b   1.000
_cell.length_c   1.000
_cell.angle_alpha   90.00
_cell.angle_beta   90.00
_cell.angle_gamma   90.00
#
_symmetry.space_group_name_H-M   'P 1'
#
loop_
_entity.id
_entity.type
_entity.pdbx_description
1 polymer ?
#
loop_
_entity_poly.entity_id
_entity_poly.type
_entity_poly.pdbx_seq_one_letter_code
_entity_poly.pdbx_strand_id
1 'polypeptide(L)'
;MEKVKAIKIMRLTALLAVISGSPMSLFPLSSPTAKNQLPPAAKDSVAAPRTDSLAARQTTRIDSLLAYYDSIENAIEAKKQLGEVVVTARESRGVTSSSVIDRQAMAHLQPSSFSDLLELLPGHISADPQMGQANLISLREASQPSSDYYSTSSLGTSFVIDGVPVNTSAELQRTPVSDYAGRLSTGKGVDMRSLSTDDIESVEVIRGIPSAEYGEVTSGVVNIRRKSGVTGLEARFKADMQSQLFYVGKGFALNKNAAGASTAGNAAGNAAGNHILNLSADYLDSRIDPRNARDNFRRVNLSARGNFSFRSPRFATTLTTSLTYTGTFERDFNDPDLTVNNTIDKYRQDRNALSWQGVLNLRALKSPVFNGLTLTAGLSYADEHLAQQRTVASSRIYPMPVSTKPGSWNVGFLPMLYLADYDVYGKPLTACVKAATRLRLNFGKFENQLRAGAEWNFSKNLGRGEVYDLERPLVAGNTSRPRPFRDVPAMNQLSAYAELVTEVTVAEQRLQLQAGVRETQLLGLPTDYYLHLRPYFDPRVNLKYTSSPVAMFGEYVTFEAAGGFGWHTKMPVSAYLYPDPKYTDFVQLNYYHNDEQYRVVNVRTFVDDLANPGLKAARNFKWEVRGDIFCNGNRLSVTYFRENMTDAFRMAPELRLYEYLLYDATGYDPAAPGAKPLPEGLPATVEKRVNLLSKPSNSSSIRKEGIEFSLSSRRFPRLHTRLTVNGAWFRTTFSNSGPLWYKPSIIVNNKELQYVGLYDDRDGHVSQSFNANLTLDTDLPRLGLNLSLTMQNVWFTSTRQLRRSGIPMGYVGEDMVYHVWDPADSSDPYLSQLIRRYSPSAFDENRIPYASNFNLKATKKLLNDKLMIALFVNRIISITPDYELYGVVHRRYSSPYFGMELNLKL
;
A
#
# COMPACT_ATOMS: atom_id res chain seq x y z
N MET A 1 -29.73 -14.11 -37.48
CA MET A 1 -28.86 -13.34 -36.55
C MET A 1 -27.49 -14.01 -36.32
N GLU A 2 -27.32 -15.29 -36.47
CA GLU A 2 -26.03 -16.00 -36.29
C GLU A 2 -24.98 -15.79 -37.40
N LYS A 3 -25.43 -15.64 -38.67
CA LYS A 3 -24.50 -15.39 -39.80
C LYS A 3 -23.81 -14.01 -39.76
N VAL A 4 -24.38 -13.03 -39.11
CA VAL A 4 -23.77 -11.69 -38.95
C VAL A 4 -22.73 -11.64 -37.84
N LYS A 5 -22.86 -12.51 -36.84
CA LYS A 5 -21.83 -12.67 -35.76
C LYS A 5 -20.56 -13.37 -36.27
N ALA A 6 -20.71 -14.36 -37.12
CA ALA A 6 -19.59 -15.11 -37.72
C ALA A 6 -18.69 -14.22 -38.61
N ILE A 7 -19.27 -13.30 -39.38
CA ILE A 7 -18.53 -12.40 -40.27
C ILE A 7 -17.77 -11.32 -39.49
N LYS A 8 -18.28 -10.86 -38.35
CA LYS A 8 -17.53 -9.93 -37.46
C LYS A 8 -16.35 -10.60 -36.76
N ILE A 9 -16.48 -11.85 -36.37
CA ILE A 9 -15.39 -12.63 -35.73
C ILE A 9 -14.27 -12.94 -36.75
N MET A 10 -14.59 -13.28 -37.97
CA MET A 10 -13.60 -13.53 -39.03
C MET A 10 -12.82 -12.28 -39.45
N ARG A 11 -13.39 -11.08 -39.37
CA ARG A 11 -12.65 -9.84 -39.66
C ARG A 11 -11.74 -9.41 -38.53
N LEU A 12 -12.06 -9.76 -37.28
CA LEU A 12 -11.20 -9.50 -36.12
C LEU A 12 -10.03 -10.49 -36.05
N THR A 13 -10.25 -11.76 -36.43
CA THR A 13 -9.19 -12.79 -36.50
C THR A 13 -8.20 -12.52 -37.62
N ALA A 14 -8.61 -11.93 -38.73
CA ALA A 14 -7.70 -11.53 -39.79
C ALA A 14 -6.78 -10.36 -39.41
N LEU A 15 -7.24 -9.47 -38.49
CA LEU A 15 -6.39 -8.39 -37.97
C LEU A 15 -5.36 -8.91 -36.95
N LEU A 16 -5.67 -9.98 -36.23
CA LEU A 16 -4.77 -10.63 -35.27
C LEU A 16 -3.71 -11.52 -35.97
N ALA A 17 -4.01 -12.08 -37.13
CA ALA A 17 -3.08 -12.90 -37.93
C ALA A 17 -1.96 -12.08 -38.60
N VAL A 18 -2.14 -10.76 -38.75
CA VAL A 18 -1.09 -9.84 -39.26
C VAL A 18 -0.06 -9.50 -38.17
N ILE A 19 -0.36 -9.80 -36.89
CA ILE A 19 0.53 -9.54 -35.74
C ILE A 19 1.40 -10.78 -35.39
N SER A 20 1.01 -11.97 -35.79
CA SER A 20 1.80 -13.21 -35.62
C SER A 20 2.63 -13.48 -36.88
N GLY A 21 3.75 -12.73 -37.02
CA GLY A 21 4.68 -12.84 -38.12
C GLY A 21 5.24 -14.25 -38.28
N SER A 22 4.81 -14.94 -39.33
CA SER A 22 5.55 -16.06 -39.93
C SER A 22 6.24 -15.58 -41.22
N PRO A 23 7.46 -16.02 -41.51
CA PRO A 23 8.28 -15.46 -42.57
C PRO A 23 7.89 -16.05 -43.94
N MET A 24 7.61 -15.21 -44.91
CA MET A 24 7.61 -15.62 -46.29
C MET A 24 8.71 -14.90 -47.05
N SER A 25 9.60 -15.69 -47.58
CA SER A 25 10.77 -15.38 -48.39
C SER A 25 10.42 -14.96 -49.81
N LEU A 26 11.39 -14.19 -50.44
CA LEU A 26 11.69 -14.13 -51.87
C LEU A 26 11.20 -12.84 -52.59
N PHE A 27 11.94 -12.14 -53.34
CA PHE A 27 13.18 -12.10 -54.10
C PHE A 27 13.38 -10.65 -54.61
N PRO A 28 14.51 -10.28 -55.25
CA PRO A 28 14.98 -8.90 -55.31
C PRO A 28 14.69 -8.21 -56.67
N LEU A 29 14.64 -6.87 -56.68
CA LEU A 29 14.88 -6.11 -57.90
C LEU A 29 15.53 -4.75 -57.64
N SER A 30 16.77 -4.66 -58.06
CA SER A 30 17.51 -3.55 -58.71
C SER A 30 17.33 -2.10 -58.25
N SER A 31 18.48 -1.54 -57.94
CA SER A 31 18.78 -0.08 -57.84
C SER A 31 18.61 0.63 -59.22
N PRO A 32 18.54 1.96 -59.15
CA PRO A 32 19.64 2.70 -59.68
C PRO A 32 20.18 3.88 -58.85
N THR A 33 21.47 4.05 -58.94
CA THR A 33 22.36 5.11 -58.57
C THR A 33 21.88 6.51 -58.95
N ALA A 34 22.06 7.47 -58.04
CA ALA A 34 22.33 8.87 -58.41
C ALA A 34 23.35 9.52 -57.45
N LYS A 35 24.47 9.82 -58.06
CA LYS A 35 25.52 10.68 -57.48
C LYS A 35 24.99 12.09 -57.24
N ASN A 36 25.35 12.74 -56.12
CA ASN A 36 25.61 14.14 -56.16
C ASN A 36 26.67 14.57 -55.15
N GLN A 37 27.46 15.50 -55.61
CA GLN A 37 28.78 15.94 -55.20
C GLN A 37 28.75 16.88 -53.96
N LEU A 38 29.88 16.81 -53.21
CA LEU A 38 30.31 17.79 -52.20
C LEU A 38 30.86 19.03 -52.89
N PRO A 39 30.71 20.22 -52.28
CA PRO A 39 31.56 21.38 -52.55
C PRO A 39 32.66 21.54 -51.48
N PRO A 40 33.72 22.29 -51.76
CA PRO A 40 35.03 22.09 -51.18
C PRO A 40 35.32 22.93 -49.94
N ALA A 41 36.35 22.49 -49.21
CA ALA A 41 36.90 23.06 -48.01
C ALA A 41 37.55 24.45 -48.25
N ALA A 42 37.31 25.35 -47.31
CA ALA A 42 38.17 26.53 -47.10
C ALA A 42 39.13 26.25 -45.93
N LYS A 43 40.43 26.37 -46.24
CA LYS A 43 41.48 26.46 -45.24
C LYS A 43 41.51 27.87 -44.67
N ASP A 44 41.67 28.02 -43.36
CA ASP A 44 42.59 28.99 -42.80
C ASP A 44 42.89 28.73 -41.30
N SER A 45 44.12 28.69 -41.05
CA SER A 45 45.04 29.16 -40.00
C SER A 45 44.82 28.72 -38.52
N VAL A 46 45.91 28.10 -38.13
CA VAL A 46 46.43 27.76 -36.80
C VAL A 46 46.44 28.93 -35.82
N ALA A 47 45.87 28.69 -34.63
CA ALA A 47 46.38 29.20 -33.37
C ALA A 47 46.01 28.24 -32.24
N ALA A 48 47.03 27.70 -31.59
CA ALA A 48 46.86 26.89 -30.36
C ALA A 48 46.45 27.75 -29.18
N PRO A 49 45.57 27.33 -28.35
CA PRO A 49 45.60 27.69 -26.96
C PRO A 49 45.53 26.47 -25.98
N ARG A 50 46.52 26.47 -25.13
CA ARG A 50 46.59 26.24 -23.69
C ARG A 50 45.49 25.39 -23.03
N THR A 51 45.99 24.42 -22.40
CA THR A 51 45.70 23.49 -21.26
C THR A 51 44.56 23.76 -20.26
N ASP A 52 43.60 24.66 -20.51
CA ASP A 52 42.45 24.90 -19.58
C ASP A 52 41.15 24.15 -19.95
N SER A 53 41.17 23.36 -21.03
CA SER A 53 39.96 22.71 -21.53
C SER A 53 39.63 21.37 -20.89
N LEU A 54 40.56 20.76 -20.14
CA LEU A 54 40.35 19.49 -19.47
C LEU A 54 39.58 19.65 -18.17
N ALA A 55 39.80 20.69 -17.41
CA ALA A 55 39.03 20.98 -16.17
C ALA A 55 37.59 21.43 -16.46
N ALA A 56 37.37 22.16 -17.56
CA ALA A 56 36.01 22.56 -17.95
C ALA A 56 35.18 21.43 -18.53
N ARG A 57 35.80 20.45 -19.20
CA ARG A 57 35.13 19.24 -19.68
C ARG A 57 34.85 18.22 -18.55
N GLN A 58 35.66 18.21 -17.49
CA GLN A 58 35.38 17.40 -16.30
C GLN A 58 34.25 17.97 -15.45
N THR A 59 34.14 19.32 -15.35
CA THR A 59 33.01 19.95 -14.64
C THR A 59 31.67 19.72 -15.34
N THR A 60 31.62 19.68 -16.66
CA THR A 60 30.38 19.41 -17.42
C THR A 60 29.95 17.95 -17.36
N ARG A 61 30.87 17.02 -17.13
CA ARG A 61 30.58 15.58 -17.02
C ARG A 61 30.14 15.16 -15.62
N ILE A 62 30.58 15.88 -14.61
CA ILE A 62 30.20 15.69 -13.19
C ILE A 62 28.79 16.21 -12.92
N ASP A 63 28.32 17.20 -13.66
CA ASP A 63 26.93 17.61 -13.67
C ASP A 63 26.00 16.49 -14.19
N SER A 64 26.52 15.50 -14.93
CA SER A 64 25.71 14.39 -15.46
C SER A 64 25.41 13.29 -14.44
N LEU A 65 26.17 13.13 -13.35
CA LEU A 65 25.84 12.19 -12.25
C LEU A 65 24.89 12.82 -11.23
N LEU A 66 24.98 14.10 -11.02
CA LEU A 66 23.93 14.89 -10.36
C LEU A 66 22.67 14.93 -11.22
N ALA A 67 22.85 15.06 -12.54
CA ALA A 67 21.80 14.92 -13.53
C ALA A 67 21.21 13.50 -13.62
N TYR A 68 21.82 12.47 -13.11
CA TYR A 68 21.20 11.12 -13.16
C TYR A 68 20.15 10.89 -12.03
N TYR A 69 20.32 11.51 -10.89
CA TYR A 69 19.25 11.60 -9.88
C TYR A 69 18.34 12.83 -10.09
N ASP A 70 18.86 13.89 -10.70
CA ASP A 70 18.10 14.93 -11.40
C ASP A 70 17.61 14.41 -12.78
N SER A 71 18.10 13.30 -13.34
CA SER A 71 17.76 12.81 -14.68
C SER A 71 16.45 12.04 -14.74
N ILE A 72 15.90 11.62 -13.61
CA ILE A 72 14.46 11.35 -13.58
C ILE A 72 13.73 12.68 -13.80
N GLU A 73 14.16 13.76 -13.22
CA GLU A 73 13.69 15.14 -13.55
C GLU A 73 14.03 15.51 -14.99
N ASN A 74 15.26 15.33 -15.43
CA ASN A 74 15.72 15.70 -16.78
C ASN A 74 15.19 14.79 -17.90
N ALA A 75 14.89 13.51 -17.66
CA ALA A 75 14.21 12.66 -18.63
C ALA A 75 12.72 13.03 -18.77
N ILE A 76 12.10 13.53 -17.72
CA ILE A 76 10.77 14.15 -17.77
C ILE A 76 10.84 15.46 -18.53
N GLU A 77 11.90 16.25 -18.34
CA GLU A 77 12.11 17.56 -18.97
C GLU A 77 12.55 17.49 -20.43
N ALA A 78 13.46 16.60 -20.79
CA ALA A 78 13.88 16.41 -22.18
C ALA A 78 12.71 15.95 -23.09
N LYS A 79 11.70 15.30 -22.52
CA LYS A 79 10.51 14.92 -23.24
C LYS A 79 9.43 16.00 -23.33
N LYS A 80 9.39 16.95 -22.39
CA LYS A 80 8.58 18.18 -22.52
C LYS A 80 9.06 19.03 -23.71
N GLN A 81 10.34 19.01 -24.00
CA GLN A 81 10.91 19.71 -25.16
C GLN A 81 10.55 19.08 -26.52
N LEU A 82 10.22 17.78 -26.54
CA LEU A 82 9.88 17.05 -27.77
C LEU A 82 8.36 16.93 -28.02
N GLY A 83 7.50 17.47 -27.15
CA GLY A 83 6.04 17.50 -27.35
C GLY A 83 5.38 16.10 -27.37
N GLU A 84 6.13 15.04 -26.99
CA GLU A 84 5.57 13.68 -27.01
C GLU A 84 4.77 13.38 -25.73
N VAL A 85 3.47 13.13 -25.88
CA VAL A 85 2.59 12.74 -24.78
C VAL A 85 2.85 11.25 -24.41
N VAL A 86 3.21 11.00 -23.15
CA VAL A 86 3.34 9.64 -22.60
C VAL A 86 2.17 9.38 -21.68
N VAL A 87 1.39 8.37 -21.99
CA VAL A 87 0.12 8.04 -21.31
C VAL A 87 0.20 6.84 -20.37
N THR A 88 1.38 6.23 -20.25
CA THR A 88 1.63 5.06 -19.41
C THR A 88 2.75 5.33 -18.42
N ALA A 89 2.86 4.53 -17.35
CA ALA A 89 4.04 4.56 -16.50
C ALA A 89 5.29 4.16 -17.31
N ARG A 90 6.42 4.77 -16.96
CA ARG A 90 7.70 4.44 -17.55
C ARG A 90 8.55 3.66 -16.56
N GLU A 91 9.05 2.52 -17.00
CA GLU A 91 10.08 1.84 -16.22
C GLU A 91 11.35 2.69 -16.17
N SER A 92 11.85 2.92 -14.96
CA SER A 92 13.08 3.66 -14.72
C SER A 92 14.28 2.96 -15.37
N ARG A 93 15.26 3.74 -15.81
CA ARG A 93 16.57 3.24 -16.21
C ARG A 93 17.55 3.15 -15.04
N GLY A 94 17.07 3.29 -13.80
CA GLY A 94 17.86 3.16 -12.59
C GLY A 94 18.46 1.77 -12.36
N VAL A 95 19.24 1.64 -11.30
CA VAL A 95 19.86 0.37 -10.89
C VAL A 95 18.85 -0.60 -10.26
N THR A 96 17.69 -0.12 -9.84
CA THR A 96 16.58 -0.90 -9.25
C THR A 96 15.33 -0.81 -10.10
N SER A 97 14.42 -1.77 -9.98
CA SER A 97 13.13 -1.78 -10.67
C SER A 97 12.18 -0.76 -10.06
N SER A 98 11.85 0.29 -10.82
CA SER A 98 10.85 1.29 -10.44
C SER A 98 10.08 1.79 -11.66
N SER A 99 8.82 2.19 -11.43
CA SER A 99 7.95 2.81 -12.43
C SER A 99 7.70 4.26 -12.06
N VAL A 100 7.85 5.15 -13.03
CA VAL A 100 7.56 6.58 -12.89
C VAL A 100 6.27 6.93 -13.62
N ILE A 101 5.31 7.48 -12.91
CA ILE A 101 4.04 7.99 -13.41
C ILE A 101 4.14 9.51 -13.38
N ASP A 102 4.21 10.15 -14.54
CA ASP A 102 4.30 11.59 -14.64
C ASP A 102 2.92 12.26 -14.74
N ARG A 103 2.90 13.58 -14.68
CA ARG A 103 1.66 14.37 -14.76
C ARG A 103 0.86 14.14 -16.04
N GLN A 104 1.51 13.85 -17.17
CA GLN A 104 0.84 13.59 -18.43
C GLN A 104 0.12 12.25 -18.40
N ALA A 105 0.77 11.20 -17.85
CA ALA A 105 0.15 9.89 -17.66
C ALA A 105 -1.04 9.98 -16.69
N MET A 106 -0.92 10.74 -15.60
CA MET A 106 -2.02 10.98 -14.65
C MET A 106 -3.18 11.74 -15.29
N ALA A 107 -2.91 12.80 -16.06
CA ALA A 107 -3.95 13.57 -16.76
C ALA A 107 -4.69 12.73 -17.80
N HIS A 108 -3.99 11.80 -18.45
CA HIS A 108 -4.62 10.87 -19.39
C HIS A 108 -5.42 9.77 -18.67
N LEU A 109 -4.91 9.26 -17.56
CA LEU A 109 -5.59 8.25 -16.74
C LEU A 109 -6.90 8.76 -16.16
N GLN A 110 -6.97 10.05 -15.79
CA GLN A 110 -8.11 10.68 -15.12
C GLN A 110 -8.48 10.00 -13.79
N PRO A 111 -7.55 9.90 -12.85
CA PRO A 111 -7.80 9.18 -11.62
C PRO A 111 -8.85 9.90 -10.75
N SER A 112 -9.71 9.13 -10.07
CA SER A 112 -10.60 9.58 -9.00
C SER A 112 -9.93 9.39 -7.65
N SER A 113 -9.12 8.33 -7.54
CA SER A 113 -8.38 7.94 -6.36
C SER A 113 -6.90 7.72 -6.69
N PHE A 114 -6.03 7.80 -5.69
CA PHE A 114 -4.63 7.46 -5.86
C PHE A 114 -4.43 5.98 -6.27
N SER A 115 -5.31 5.09 -5.83
CA SER A 115 -5.29 3.67 -6.22
C SER A 115 -5.40 3.45 -7.74
N ASP A 116 -6.07 4.35 -8.45
CA ASP A 116 -6.23 4.23 -9.91
C ASP A 116 -4.90 4.34 -10.64
N LEU A 117 -3.88 5.01 -10.03
CA LEU A 117 -2.53 5.10 -10.60
C LEU A 117 -1.84 3.74 -10.70
N LEU A 118 -2.24 2.78 -9.86
CA LEU A 118 -1.63 1.45 -9.84
C LEU A 118 -1.93 0.65 -11.11
N GLU A 119 -3.02 0.96 -11.84
CA GLU A 119 -3.32 0.27 -13.12
C GLU A 119 -2.22 0.44 -14.16
N LEU A 120 -1.40 1.49 -14.02
CA LEU A 120 -0.27 1.76 -14.92
C LEU A 120 0.96 0.89 -14.61
N LEU A 121 0.99 0.19 -13.48
CA LEU A 121 2.10 -0.66 -13.07
C LEU A 121 1.97 -2.05 -13.71
N PRO A 122 3.10 -2.73 -14.02
CA PRO A 122 3.06 -4.11 -14.46
C PRO A 122 2.35 -5.01 -13.45
N GLY A 123 1.47 -5.87 -13.92
CA GLY A 123 0.75 -6.82 -13.07
C GLY A 123 -0.54 -6.28 -12.42
N HIS A 124 -0.91 -5.04 -12.68
CA HIS A 124 -2.15 -4.44 -12.19
C HIS A 124 -3.17 -4.28 -13.33
N ILE A 125 -4.44 -4.30 -12.96
CA ILE A 125 -5.58 -4.06 -13.87
C ILE A 125 -6.45 -2.94 -13.31
N SER A 126 -7.20 -2.27 -14.18
CA SER A 126 -8.17 -1.25 -13.77
C SER A 126 -9.26 -1.87 -12.89
N ALA A 127 -9.56 -1.24 -11.79
CA ALA A 127 -10.67 -1.57 -10.92
C ALA A 127 -11.54 -0.33 -10.71
N ASP A 128 -12.82 -0.52 -10.45
CA ASP A 128 -13.69 0.60 -10.07
C ASP A 128 -13.24 1.17 -8.71
N PRO A 129 -13.38 2.48 -8.51
CA PRO A 129 -13.03 3.08 -7.23
C PRO A 129 -13.77 2.42 -6.05
N GLN A 130 -13.04 1.96 -5.06
CA GLN A 130 -13.59 1.29 -3.86
C GLN A 130 -13.57 2.25 -2.67
N MET A 131 -14.39 3.31 -2.70
CA MET A 131 -14.35 4.35 -1.66
C MET A 131 -15.00 3.94 -0.33
N GLY A 132 -15.75 2.85 -0.29
CA GLY A 132 -16.38 2.32 0.91
C GLY A 132 -15.49 1.45 1.80
N GLN A 133 -14.24 1.24 1.42
CA GLN A 133 -13.26 0.48 2.18
C GLN A 133 -11.91 1.16 2.11
N ALA A 134 -11.03 0.91 3.10
CA ALA A 134 -9.67 1.41 3.08
C ALA A 134 -8.91 0.89 1.84
N ASN A 135 -8.36 1.79 1.04
CA ASN A 135 -7.61 1.44 -0.16
C ASN A 135 -6.14 1.24 0.19
N LEU A 136 -5.75 -0.01 0.36
CA LEU A 136 -4.40 -0.42 0.72
C LEU A 136 -3.61 -0.83 -0.53
N ILE A 137 -2.34 -0.44 -0.57
CA ILE A 137 -1.48 -0.79 -1.70
C ILE A 137 -1.03 -2.27 -1.63
N SER A 138 -0.98 -2.92 -2.78
CA SER A 138 -0.36 -4.24 -2.94
C SER A 138 0.69 -4.17 -4.05
N LEU A 139 1.92 -4.57 -3.76
CA LEU A 139 3.02 -4.58 -4.70
C LEU A 139 3.59 -5.99 -4.86
N ARG A 140 3.74 -6.44 -6.12
CA ARG A 140 4.32 -7.74 -6.45
C ARG A 140 3.64 -8.90 -5.71
N GLU A 141 2.32 -8.89 -5.66
CA GLU A 141 1.53 -9.86 -4.90
C GLU A 141 0.35 -10.35 -5.71
N ALA A 142 0.17 -11.67 -5.73
CA ALA A 142 -0.99 -12.29 -6.34
C ALA A 142 -2.14 -12.29 -5.35
N SER A 143 -3.22 -11.58 -5.59
CA SER A 143 -4.42 -11.42 -4.75
C SER A 143 -4.13 -11.13 -3.27
N GLN A 144 -4.88 -10.23 -2.68
CA GLN A 144 -4.82 -10.04 -1.22
C GLN A 144 -5.57 -11.19 -0.54
N PRO A 145 -5.00 -11.77 0.52
CA PRO A 145 -5.73 -12.74 1.32
C PRO A 145 -6.93 -12.06 1.98
N SER A 146 -8.04 -12.75 2.05
CA SER A 146 -9.24 -12.30 2.76
C SER A 146 -9.05 -12.21 4.29
N SER A 147 -7.95 -12.74 4.81
CA SER A 147 -7.60 -12.78 6.23
C SER A 147 -6.67 -11.63 6.60
N ASP A 148 -7.02 -10.86 7.63
CA ASP A 148 -6.20 -9.79 8.21
C ASP A 148 -4.82 -10.26 8.70
N TYR A 149 -4.65 -11.55 8.94
CA TYR A 149 -3.39 -12.15 9.40
C TYR A 149 -2.23 -12.02 8.42
N TYR A 150 -2.50 -11.80 7.14
CA TYR A 150 -1.50 -11.76 6.08
C TYR A 150 -1.33 -10.38 5.42
N SER A 151 -2.08 -9.38 5.85
CA SER A 151 -2.09 -8.03 5.25
C SER A 151 -0.86 -7.18 5.58
N THR A 152 0.33 -7.76 5.61
CA THR A 152 1.56 -7.02 5.95
C THR A 152 2.20 -6.33 4.75
N SER A 153 1.75 -6.58 3.53
CA SER A 153 2.33 -5.99 2.31
C SER A 153 2.15 -4.48 2.25
N SER A 154 0.94 -3.99 2.52
CA SER A 154 0.67 -2.55 2.56
C SER A 154 1.39 -1.87 3.72
N LEU A 155 1.41 -2.49 4.91
CA LEU A 155 2.16 -1.98 6.07
C LEU A 155 3.66 -1.86 5.77
N GLY A 156 4.20 -2.75 4.93
CA GLY A 156 5.60 -2.76 4.50
C GLY A 156 5.89 -1.84 3.30
N THR A 157 4.92 -1.07 2.81
CA THR A 157 5.12 -0.08 1.75
C THR A 157 5.25 1.31 2.35
N SER A 158 6.39 1.96 2.11
CA SER A 158 6.66 3.32 2.59
C SER A 158 6.16 4.35 1.60
N PHE A 159 5.26 5.23 2.02
CA PHE A 159 4.86 6.42 1.26
C PHE A 159 5.72 7.60 1.69
N VAL A 160 6.32 8.26 0.72
CA VAL A 160 7.19 9.43 0.94
C VAL A 160 6.63 10.58 0.11
N ILE A 161 6.25 11.69 0.75
CA ILE A 161 5.73 12.88 0.09
C ILE A 161 6.76 13.99 0.22
N ASP A 162 7.32 14.45 -0.89
CA ASP A 162 8.38 15.48 -0.94
C ASP A 162 9.54 15.20 0.02
N GLY A 163 9.92 13.91 0.20
CA GLY A 163 11.02 13.49 1.06
C GLY A 163 10.64 13.19 2.51
N VAL A 164 9.40 13.44 2.94
CA VAL A 164 8.90 13.14 4.29
C VAL A 164 8.09 11.84 4.26
N PRO A 165 8.45 10.82 5.07
CA PRO A 165 7.67 9.59 5.14
C PRO A 165 6.31 9.82 5.83
N VAL A 166 5.27 9.19 5.30
CA VAL A 166 3.94 9.12 5.93
C VAL A 166 3.99 8.07 7.03
N ASN A 167 3.75 8.47 8.26
CA ASN A 167 3.80 7.59 9.42
C ASN A 167 2.38 7.33 9.95
N THR A 168 1.95 6.06 9.92
CA THR A 168 0.65 5.59 10.42
C THR A 168 0.74 4.87 11.77
N SER A 169 1.91 4.86 12.42
CA SER A 169 2.13 4.09 13.67
C SER A 169 1.27 4.57 14.84
N ALA A 170 0.82 5.83 14.83
CA ALA A 170 -0.05 6.39 15.87
C ALA A 170 -1.56 6.21 15.59
N GLU A 171 -1.94 5.60 14.48
CA GLU A 171 -3.34 5.30 14.18
C GLU A 171 -3.82 4.13 15.04
N LEU A 172 -4.87 4.37 15.85
CA LEU A 172 -5.40 3.40 16.81
C LEU A 172 -6.93 3.24 16.68
N GLN A 173 -7.54 3.82 15.64
CA GLN A 173 -8.98 3.70 15.38
C GLN A 173 -9.36 2.24 15.17
N ARG A 174 -10.47 1.82 15.80
CA ARG A 174 -10.96 0.44 15.73
C ARG A 174 -12.46 0.37 15.92
N THR A 175 -13.03 -0.77 15.57
CA THR A 175 -14.43 -1.10 15.78
C THR A 175 -14.57 -2.56 16.19
N PRO A 176 -15.46 -2.88 17.13
CA PRO A 176 -15.78 -4.27 17.46
C PRO A 176 -16.71 -4.94 16.43
N VAL A 177 -17.25 -4.17 15.46
CA VAL A 177 -18.16 -4.68 14.41
C VAL A 177 -17.34 -5.09 13.18
N SER A 178 -17.38 -6.38 12.85
CA SER A 178 -16.62 -6.96 11.73
C SER A 178 -16.94 -6.32 10.39
N ASP A 179 -18.21 -5.94 10.17
CA ASP A 179 -18.71 -5.39 8.91
C ASP A 179 -18.00 -4.07 8.54
N TYR A 180 -17.57 -3.32 9.54
CA TYR A 180 -16.87 -2.04 9.35
C TYR A 180 -15.33 -2.15 9.48
N ALA A 181 -14.78 -3.30 9.85
CA ALA A 181 -13.34 -3.49 10.00
C ALA A 181 -12.54 -3.24 8.71
N GLY A 182 -13.18 -3.47 7.54
CA GLY A 182 -12.60 -3.21 6.22
C GLY A 182 -12.44 -1.71 5.89
N ARG A 183 -13.15 -0.82 6.60
CA ARG A 183 -13.08 0.65 6.41
C ARG A 183 -11.85 1.26 7.09
N LEU A 184 -11.22 0.55 8.02
CA LEU A 184 -10.09 1.01 8.83
C LEU A 184 -8.75 0.49 8.33
N SER A 185 -7.75 1.37 8.34
CA SER A 185 -6.35 1.09 7.95
C SER A 185 -5.40 0.87 9.12
N THR A 186 -5.89 0.91 10.35
CA THR A 186 -5.08 0.75 11.57
C THR A 186 -4.26 -0.55 11.54
N GLY A 187 -2.93 -0.42 11.66
CA GLY A 187 -2.00 -1.55 11.58
C GLY A 187 -1.82 -2.16 10.19
N LYS A 188 -2.45 -1.60 9.13
CA LYS A 188 -2.43 -2.15 7.76
C LYS A 188 -1.64 -1.29 6.76
N GLY A 189 -1.29 -0.04 7.10
CA GLY A 189 -0.54 0.88 6.24
C GLY A 189 -1.34 2.13 5.85
N VAL A 190 -0.96 2.79 4.75
CA VAL A 190 -1.56 4.05 4.31
C VAL A 190 -2.85 3.80 3.53
N ASP A 191 -3.93 4.45 3.94
CA ASP A 191 -5.17 4.50 3.16
C ASP A 191 -5.05 5.52 2.03
N MET A 192 -4.97 5.02 0.79
CA MET A 192 -4.80 5.84 -0.40
C MET A 192 -6.01 6.72 -0.73
N ARG A 193 -7.18 6.52 -0.12
CA ARG A 193 -8.35 7.40 -0.27
C ARG A 193 -8.05 8.83 0.21
N SER A 194 -7.14 8.98 1.19
CA SER A 194 -6.73 10.27 1.72
C SER A 194 -5.80 11.08 0.80
N LEU A 195 -5.20 10.46 -0.23
CA LEU A 195 -4.24 11.07 -1.12
C LEU A 195 -4.94 11.68 -2.34
N SER A 196 -4.76 12.99 -2.55
CA SER A 196 -5.17 13.67 -3.78
C SER A 196 -4.16 13.46 -4.89
N THR A 197 -4.64 13.25 -6.13
CA THR A 197 -3.80 13.09 -7.32
C THR A 197 -3.58 14.40 -8.07
N ASP A 198 -4.34 15.45 -7.77
CA ASP A 198 -4.36 16.68 -8.55
C ASP A 198 -3.18 17.60 -8.29
N ASP A 199 -2.65 17.59 -7.06
CA ASP A 199 -1.46 18.36 -6.66
C ASP A 199 -0.15 17.60 -6.92
N ILE A 200 -0.20 16.40 -7.53
CA ILE A 200 0.97 15.57 -7.78
C ILE A 200 1.58 15.91 -9.15
N GLU A 201 2.91 16.06 -9.20
CA GLU A 201 3.71 16.20 -10.42
C GLU A 201 4.18 14.82 -10.93
N SER A 202 4.67 13.97 -10.02
CA SER A 202 5.10 12.62 -10.35
C SER A 202 4.99 11.67 -9.18
N VAL A 203 4.78 10.40 -9.49
CA VAL A 203 4.85 9.28 -8.53
C VAL A 203 5.87 8.29 -9.04
N GLU A 204 6.86 7.96 -8.21
CA GLU A 204 7.78 6.87 -8.46
C GLU A 204 7.45 5.70 -7.52
N VAL A 205 7.16 4.55 -8.10
CA VAL A 205 6.90 3.32 -7.35
C VAL A 205 8.10 2.40 -7.48
N ILE A 206 8.92 2.33 -6.42
CA ILE A 206 10.11 1.47 -6.34
C ILE A 206 9.68 0.11 -5.80
N ARG A 207 9.74 -0.91 -6.65
CA ARG A 207 9.34 -2.29 -6.33
C ARG A 207 10.52 -3.19 -6.00
N GLY A 208 11.70 -2.84 -6.53
CA GLY A 208 12.95 -3.58 -6.34
C GLY A 208 13.63 -3.31 -5.00
N ILE A 209 14.95 -3.17 -5.02
CA ILE A 209 15.78 -2.89 -3.84
C ILE A 209 16.02 -1.38 -3.74
N PRO A 210 15.29 -0.64 -2.89
CA PRO A 210 15.44 0.80 -2.78
C PRO A 210 16.75 1.20 -2.13
N SER A 211 17.17 2.46 -2.35
CA SER A 211 18.31 3.08 -1.67
C SER A 211 18.22 2.91 -0.15
N ALA A 212 19.39 2.85 0.53
CA ALA A 212 19.47 2.80 1.99
C ALA A 212 18.87 4.03 2.66
N GLU A 213 18.63 5.10 1.92
CA GLU A 213 17.90 6.28 2.38
C GLU A 213 16.46 5.96 2.84
N TYR A 214 15.81 4.97 2.23
CA TYR A 214 14.43 4.58 2.55
C TYR A 214 14.39 3.51 3.63
N GLY A 215 13.67 3.79 4.71
CA GLY A 215 13.43 2.87 5.82
C GLY A 215 11.98 2.42 5.91
N GLU A 216 11.70 1.52 6.87
CA GLU A 216 10.36 1.01 7.14
C GLU A 216 9.73 0.29 5.93
N VAL A 217 10.55 -0.42 5.14
CA VAL A 217 10.20 -0.96 3.83
C VAL A 217 10.43 -2.46 3.81
N THR A 218 9.39 -3.25 3.66
CA THR A 218 9.50 -4.66 3.32
C THR A 218 8.88 -4.99 1.96
N SER A 219 8.00 -4.12 1.43
CA SER A 219 7.36 -4.33 0.12
C SER A 219 7.89 -3.38 -0.94
N GLY A 220 7.79 -2.07 -0.76
CA GLY A 220 8.25 -1.09 -1.75
C GLY A 220 8.18 0.34 -1.23
N VAL A 221 8.51 1.29 -2.11
CA VAL A 221 8.44 2.74 -1.82
C VAL A 221 7.56 3.41 -2.84
N VAL A 222 6.64 4.24 -2.38
CA VAL A 222 5.84 5.16 -3.20
C VAL A 222 6.34 6.57 -2.92
N ASN A 223 7.14 7.11 -3.82
CA ASN A 223 7.73 8.44 -3.71
C ASN A 223 6.90 9.44 -4.51
N ILE A 224 6.22 10.35 -3.82
CA ILE A 224 5.29 11.33 -4.37
C ILE A 224 5.97 12.69 -4.37
N ARG A 225 6.03 13.32 -5.54
CA ARG A 225 6.46 14.71 -5.72
C ARG A 225 5.27 15.56 -6.08
N ARG A 226 5.06 16.65 -5.34
CA ARG A 226 3.97 17.58 -5.60
C ARG A 226 4.41 18.69 -6.55
N LYS A 227 3.45 19.31 -7.23
CA LYS A 227 3.66 20.42 -8.16
C LYS A 227 4.43 21.55 -7.48
N SER A 228 5.43 22.08 -8.18
CA SER A 228 6.21 23.24 -7.74
C SER A 228 6.61 24.05 -8.97
N GLY A 229 6.03 25.21 -9.16
CA GLY A 229 6.33 26.05 -10.31
C GLY A 229 5.32 27.18 -10.45
N VAL A 230 5.63 28.15 -11.29
CA VAL A 230 4.65 29.17 -11.70
C VAL A 230 3.70 28.53 -12.70
N THR A 231 2.44 28.41 -12.33
CA THR A 231 1.39 27.86 -13.20
C THR A 231 0.24 28.86 -13.33
N GLY A 232 -0.44 28.83 -14.47
CA GLY A 232 -1.72 29.52 -14.62
C GLY A 232 -2.77 28.94 -13.66
N LEU A 233 -3.95 29.54 -13.65
CA LEU A 233 -5.07 28.96 -12.93
C LEU A 233 -5.48 27.66 -13.62
N GLU A 234 -5.44 26.55 -12.86
CA GLU A 234 -5.94 25.25 -13.29
C GLU A 234 -7.21 24.94 -12.53
N ALA A 235 -8.28 24.55 -13.23
CA ALA A 235 -9.51 24.03 -12.64
C ALA A 235 -9.86 22.70 -13.29
N ARG A 236 -10.25 21.71 -12.49
CA ARG A 236 -10.65 20.39 -12.95
C ARG A 236 -11.99 20.02 -12.32
N PHE A 237 -12.89 19.54 -13.17
CA PHE A 237 -14.11 18.88 -12.76
C PHE A 237 -14.13 17.48 -13.35
N LYS A 238 -14.36 16.46 -12.54
CA LYS A 238 -14.57 15.10 -12.98
C LYS A 238 -15.87 14.56 -12.40
N ALA A 239 -16.64 13.85 -13.22
CA ALA A 239 -17.79 13.08 -12.77
C ALA A 239 -17.74 11.68 -13.39
N ASP A 240 -17.90 10.67 -12.58
CA ASP A 240 -18.06 9.28 -12.98
C ASP A 240 -19.30 8.66 -12.30
N MET A 241 -19.50 7.35 -12.47
CA MET A 241 -20.70 6.69 -11.97
C MET A 241 -20.83 6.73 -10.44
N GLN A 242 -19.74 6.91 -9.70
CA GLN A 242 -19.69 6.84 -8.25
C GLN A 242 -19.16 8.11 -7.58
N SER A 243 -18.47 8.99 -8.34
CA SER A 243 -17.79 10.12 -7.72
C SER A 243 -17.86 11.41 -8.53
N GLN A 244 -17.77 12.52 -7.81
CA GLN A 244 -17.57 13.86 -8.33
C GLN A 244 -16.36 14.49 -7.67
N LEU A 245 -15.46 15.04 -8.49
CA LEU A 245 -14.22 15.64 -8.03
C LEU A 245 -14.09 17.05 -8.59
N PHE A 246 -13.75 18.00 -7.74
CA PHE A 246 -13.46 19.39 -8.07
C PHE A 246 -12.04 19.72 -7.59
N TYR A 247 -11.25 20.36 -8.45
CA TYR A 247 -9.92 20.84 -8.11
C TYR A 247 -9.71 22.24 -8.68
N VAL A 248 -9.01 23.06 -7.91
CA VAL A 248 -8.51 24.35 -8.36
C VAL A 248 -7.10 24.56 -7.80
N GLY A 249 -6.19 25.08 -8.64
CA GLY A 249 -4.81 25.35 -8.23
C GLY A 249 -4.17 26.46 -9.05
N LYS A 250 -3.21 27.17 -8.42
CA LYS A 250 -2.43 28.20 -9.08
C LYS A 250 -1.05 28.36 -8.44
N GLY A 251 -0.03 28.54 -9.27
CA GLY A 251 1.35 28.87 -8.87
C GLY A 251 1.67 30.35 -9.12
N PHE A 252 1.96 31.07 -8.04
CA PHE A 252 2.27 32.49 -8.06
C PHE A 252 3.79 32.74 -8.03
N ALA A 253 4.29 33.60 -8.94
CA ALA A 253 5.61 34.17 -8.79
C ALA A 253 5.57 35.29 -7.75
N LEU A 254 6.34 35.19 -6.68
CA LEU A 254 6.40 36.20 -5.61
C LEU A 254 7.40 37.30 -5.92
N ASN A 255 8.24 37.12 -6.94
CA ASN A 255 9.20 38.16 -7.40
C ASN A 255 9.30 38.20 -8.93
N LYS A 256 9.82 39.32 -9.50
CA LYS A 256 9.91 39.50 -10.93
C LYS A 256 10.77 38.45 -11.65
N ASN A 257 11.79 37.92 -10.99
CA ASN A 257 12.66 36.89 -11.55
C ASN A 257 11.96 35.53 -11.71
N ALA A 258 10.94 35.25 -10.91
CA ALA A 258 10.14 34.04 -11.01
C ALA A 258 9.09 34.13 -12.14
N ALA A 259 8.65 35.34 -12.53
CA ALA A 259 7.64 35.52 -13.56
C ALA A 259 8.11 35.10 -14.97
N GLY A 260 9.44 35.12 -15.24
CA GLY A 260 10.05 34.64 -16.49
C GLY A 260 10.32 33.11 -16.52
N ALA A 261 10.20 32.42 -15.40
CA ALA A 261 10.36 30.95 -15.30
C ALA A 261 9.06 30.24 -15.72
N SER A 262 8.68 30.40 -17.01
CA SER A 262 7.50 29.72 -17.57
C SER A 262 7.66 28.22 -17.58
N THR A 263 6.61 27.54 -17.29
CA THR A 263 6.05 26.21 -17.50
C THR A 263 6.83 25.10 -18.25
N ALA A 264 8.00 25.38 -18.81
CA ALA A 264 8.87 24.36 -19.39
C ALA A 264 9.95 24.02 -18.36
N GLY A 265 9.75 22.91 -17.68
CA GLY A 265 10.59 22.29 -16.68
C GLY A 265 12.11 22.45 -16.82
N ASN A 266 12.68 23.55 -16.37
CA ASN A 266 14.11 23.68 -16.27
C ASN A 266 14.54 23.59 -14.80
N ALA A 267 14.76 22.38 -14.30
CA ALA A 267 15.47 22.18 -13.04
C ALA A 267 16.92 22.71 -13.09
N ALA A 268 17.49 22.91 -14.28
CA ALA A 268 18.79 23.53 -14.48
C ALA A 268 18.79 25.08 -14.38
N GLY A 269 17.62 25.70 -14.40
CA GLY A 269 17.46 27.17 -14.44
C GLY A 269 16.92 27.78 -13.14
N ASN A 270 17.23 27.28 -11.97
CA ASN A 270 17.01 28.00 -10.71
C ASN A 270 17.93 29.23 -10.66
N ALA A 271 17.59 30.23 -11.47
CA ALA A 271 18.19 31.55 -11.38
C ALA A 271 18.02 32.07 -9.95
N ALA A 272 19.07 32.63 -9.40
CA ALA A 272 19.09 33.17 -8.05
C ALA A 272 17.86 34.06 -7.79
N GLY A 273 17.10 33.74 -6.75
CA GLY A 273 16.01 34.56 -6.25
C GLY A 273 14.60 34.25 -6.75
N ASN A 274 14.32 33.02 -7.27
CA ASN A 274 12.97 32.64 -7.59
C ASN A 274 12.21 32.25 -6.32
N HIS A 275 11.11 32.94 -6.03
CA HIS A 275 10.20 32.63 -4.94
C HIS A 275 8.82 32.35 -5.52
N ILE A 276 8.30 31.17 -5.23
CA ILE A 276 7.06 30.66 -5.82
C ILE A 276 6.14 30.20 -4.68
N LEU A 277 4.84 30.52 -4.78
CA LEU A 277 3.80 30.04 -3.90
C LEU A 277 2.74 29.30 -4.73
N ASN A 278 2.54 28.04 -4.46
CA ASN A 278 1.47 27.23 -5.03
C ASN A 278 0.34 27.09 -4.01
N LEU A 279 -0.88 27.36 -4.45
CA LEU A 279 -2.10 27.16 -3.67
C LEU A 279 -2.99 26.19 -4.44
N SER A 280 -3.57 25.22 -3.74
CA SER A 280 -4.52 24.29 -4.33
C SER A 280 -5.60 23.87 -3.35
N ALA A 281 -6.77 23.52 -3.90
CA ALA A 281 -7.90 22.95 -3.18
C ALA A 281 -8.53 21.86 -4.03
N ASP A 282 -8.90 20.73 -3.42
CA ASP A 282 -9.72 19.70 -4.04
C ASP A 282 -10.86 19.24 -3.12
N TYR A 283 -11.94 18.82 -3.73
CA TYR A 283 -13.10 18.22 -3.08
C TYR A 283 -13.53 16.99 -3.88
N LEU A 284 -13.67 15.86 -3.18
CA LEU A 284 -14.19 14.61 -3.71
C LEU A 284 -15.46 14.24 -2.93
N ASP A 285 -16.56 13.96 -3.63
CA ASP A 285 -17.77 13.31 -3.09
C ASP A 285 -17.98 12.00 -3.84
N SER A 286 -17.90 10.88 -3.12
CA SER A 286 -18.08 9.55 -3.69
C SER A 286 -19.17 8.79 -2.96
N ARG A 287 -19.98 8.04 -3.72
CA ARG A 287 -21.04 7.16 -3.22
C ARG A 287 -20.81 5.77 -3.76
N ILE A 288 -20.87 4.76 -2.90
CA ILE A 288 -20.71 3.37 -3.30
C ILE A 288 -21.82 2.97 -4.26
N ASP A 289 -23.06 3.30 -3.93
CA ASP A 289 -24.21 3.27 -4.81
C ASP A 289 -24.70 4.71 -5.06
N PRO A 290 -24.66 5.23 -6.30
CA PRO A 290 -25.12 6.59 -6.59
C PRO A 290 -26.56 6.89 -6.15
N ARG A 291 -27.40 5.85 -6.02
CA ARG A 291 -28.78 5.95 -5.55
C ARG A 291 -28.89 6.08 -4.02
N ASN A 292 -27.84 5.65 -3.29
CA ASN A 292 -27.80 5.71 -1.82
C ASN A 292 -26.95 6.89 -1.34
N ALA A 293 -27.61 7.99 -0.96
CA ALA A 293 -26.92 9.15 -0.41
C ALA A 293 -26.42 8.94 1.03
N ARG A 294 -26.84 7.87 1.70
CA ARG A 294 -26.51 7.56 3.10
C ARG A 294 -25.17 6.83 3.24
N ASP A 295 -24.65 6.23 2.16
CA ASP A 295 -23.33 5.60 2.11
C ASP A 295 -22.43 6.42 1.18
N ASN A 296 -21.49 7.18 1.78
CA ASN A 296 -20.64 8.11 1.06
C ASN A 296 -19.27 8.29 1.73
N PHE A 297 -18.30 8.65 0.90
CA PHE A 297 -16.97 9.08 1.31
C PHE A 297 -16.68 10.45 0.70
N ARG A 298 -16.28 11.42 1.52
CA ARG A 298 -15.89 12.77 1.09
C ARG A 298 -14.48 13.09 1.50
N ARG A 299 -13.77 13.79 0.64
CA ARG A 299 -12.43 14.30 0.94
C ARG A 299 -12.34 15.78 0.56
N VAL A 300 -11.69 16.53 1.42
CA VAL A 300 -11.29 17.94 1.18
C VAL A 300 -9.79 18.05 1.39
N ASN A 301 -9.06 18.55 0.42
CA ASN A 301 -7.66 18.91 0.59
C ASN A 301 -7.44 20.38 0.29
N LEU A 302 -6.68 21.06 1.16
CA LEU A 302 -6.18 22.40 0.94
C LEU A 302 -4.68 22.38 1.10
N SER A 303 -3.94 22.92 0.12
CA SER A 303 -2.48 22.93 0.16
C SER A 303 -1.93 24.30 -0.16
N ALA A 304 -0.98 24.74 0.65
CA ALA A 304 -0.17 25.93 0.41
C ALA A 304 1.30 25.52 0.43
N ARG A 305 2.04 25.76 -0.67
CA ARG A 305 3.42 25.33 -0.83
C ARG A 305 4.29 26.47 -1.33
N GLY A 306 5.32 26.82 -0.54
CA GLY A 306 6.35 27.79 -0.89
C GLY A 306 7.63 27.10 -1.38
N ASN A 307 8.22 27.61 -2.45
CA ASN A 307 9.54 27.25 -2.93
C ASN A 307 10.39 28.51 -3.04
N PHE A 308 11.44 28.60 -2.22
CA PHE A 308 12.28 29.76 -2.07
C PHE A 308 13.72 29.38 -2.43
N SER A 309 14.28 30.01 -3.48
CA SER A 309 15.63 29.75 -3.93
C SER A 309 16.54 30.97 -3.65
N PHE A 310 17.66 30.68 -2.99
CA PHE A 310 18.69 31.67 -2.64
C PHE A 310 20.03 31.22 -3.21
N ARG A 311 20.85 32.16 -3.64
CA ARG A 311 22.19 31.85 -4.15
C ARG A 311 23.22 32.77 -3.49
N SER A 312 24.25 32.15 -2.96
CA SER A 312 25.46 32.81 -2.48
C SER A 312 26.67 32.36 -3.29
N PRO A 313 27.85 33.03 -3.20
CA PRO A 313 29.04 32.59 -3.92
C PRO A 313 29.52 31.18 -3.63
N ARG A 314 29.15 30.63 -2.49
CA ARG A 314 29.55 29.27 -2.03
C ARG A 314 28.42 28.22 -2.09
N PHE A 315 27.16 28.64 -1.97
CA PHE A 315 26.03 27.73 -1.87
C PHE A 315 24.83 28.21 -2.71
N ALA A 316 24.14 27.24 -3.34
CA ALA A 316 22.78 27.40 -3.80
C ALA A 316 21.87 26.73 -2.77
N THR A 317 20.90 27.47 -2.24
CA THR A 317 19.99 27.04 -1.19
C THR A 317 18.57 27.05 -1.72
N THR A 318 17.84 25.94 -1.53
CA THR A 318 16.41 25.88 -1.84
C THR A 318 15.67 25.45 -0.58
N LEU A 319 14.71 26.26 -0.17
CA LEU A 319 13.76 25.93 0.90
C LEU A 319 12.41 25.66 0.28
N THR A 320 11.93 24.43 0.40
CA THR A 320 10.56 24.05 0.06
C THR A 320 9.80 23.85 1.38
N THR A 321 8.69 24.54 1.55
CA THR A 321 7.81 24.34 2.72
C THR A 321 6.38 24.21 2.27
N SER A 322 5.60 23.37 2.95
CA SER A 322 4.19 23.18 2.63
C SER A 322 3.35 22.95 3.87
N LEU A 323 2.15 23.50 3.83
CA LEU A 323 1.08 23.26 4.80
C LEU A 323 -0.09 22.64 4.05
N THR A 324 -0.56 21.49 4.53
CA THR A 324 -1.65 20.75 3.89
C THR A 324 -2.69 20.40 4.94
N TYR A 325 -3.94 20.75 4.68
CA TYR A 325 -5.10 20.23 5.40
C TYR A 325 -5.75 19.12 4.57
N THR A 326 -6.06 17.98 5.22
CA THR A 326 -6.81 16.87 4.63
C THR A 326 -7.95 16.52 5.56
N GLY A 327 -9.19 16.73 5.09
CA GLY A 327 -10.42 16.27 5.75
C GLY A 327 -10.98 15.05 5.02
N THR A 328 -11.26 13.96 5.73
CA THR A 328 -12.01 12.80 5.20
C THR A 328 -13.24 12.56 6.06
N PHE A 329 -14.38 12.33 5.41
CA PHE A 329 -15.68 12.18 6.04
C PHE A 329 -16.37 10.98 5.44
N GLU A 330 -16.58 9.95 6.22
CA GLU A 330 -17.20 8.70 5.79
C GLU A 330 -18.53 8.50 6.55
N ARG A 331 -19.54 8.06 5.84
CA ARG A 331 -20.88 7.77 6.36
C ARG A 331 -21.38 6.47 5.76
N ASP A 332 -22.00 5.65 6.59
CA ASP A 332 -22.78 4.50 6.16
C ASP A 332 -23.96 4.35 7.12
N PHE A 333 -25.13 4.75 6.64
CA PHE A 333 -26.36 4.73 7.41
C PHE A 333 -27.38 3.84 6.73
N ASN A 334 -27.84 2.82 7.43
CA ASN A 334 -28.96 2.05 6.95
C ASN A 334 -30.26 2.89 6.94
N ASP A 335 -31.25 2.46 6.17
CA ASP A 335 -32.60 3.01 6.24
C ASP A 335 -33.45 2.16 7.19
N PRO A 336 -33.81 2.65 8.38
CA PRO A 336 -34.61 1.86 9.32
C PRO A 336 -35.94 1.38 8.75
N ASP A 337 -36.53 2.18 7.84
CA ASP A 337 -37.82 1.84 7.24
C ASP A 337 -37.74 0.67 6.24
N LEU A 338 -36.51 0.36 5.76
CA LEU A 338 -36.26 -0.76 4.86
C LEU A 338 -35.73 -2.00 5.60
N THR A 339 -35.56 -1.94 6.92
CA THR A 339 -35.02 -3.04 7.72
C THR A 339 -36.11 -3.72 8.54
N VAL A 340 -35.93 -5.02 8.80
CA VAL A 340 -36.81 -5.76 9.70
C VAL A 340 -36.71 -5.17 11.11
N ASN A 341 -37.85 -4.91 11.73
CA ASN A 341 -37.95 -4.31 13.07
C ASN A 341 -37.36 -2.91 13.21
N ASN A 342 -37.30 -2.11 12.15
CA ASN A 342 -36.79 -0.73 12.16
C ASN A 342 -35.41 -0.60 12.86
N THR A 343 -34.51 -1.53 12.59
CA THR A 343 -33.18 -1.53 13.20
C THR A 343 -32.33 -0.38 12.72
N ILE A 344 -31.59 0.22 13.62
CA ILE A 344 -30.63 1.30 13.35
C ILE A 344 -29.25 0.68 13.20
N ASP A 345 -28.54 1.04 12.13
CA ASP A 345 -27.10 0.82 11.98
C ASP A 345 -26.50 2.04 11.28
N LYS A 346 -25.68 2.80 12.01
CA LYS A 346 -25.04 4.02 11.54
C LYS A 346 -23.56 3.97 11.83
N TYR A 347 -22.77 4.20 10.81
CA TYR A 347 -21.32 4.36 10.91
C TYR A 347 -20.94 5.75 10.42
N ARG A 348 -20.11 6.44 11.19
CA ARG A 348 -19.54 7.74 10.86
C ARG A 348 -18.06 7.75 11.20
N GLN A 349 -17.24 8.20 10.29
CA GLN A 349 -15.83 8.46 10.56
C GLN A 349 -15.44 9.82 9.97
N ASP A 350 -14.94 10.71 10.83
CA ASP A 350 -14.40 12.01 10.46
C ASP A 350 -12.93 12.07 10.83
N ARG A 351 -12.08 12.55 9.92
CA ARG A 351 -10.66 12.80 10.17
C ARG A 351 -10.29 14.16 9.61
N ASN A 352 -9.72 15.02 10.43
CA ASN A 352 -9.21 16.33 10.08
C ASN A 352 -7.72 16.36 10.37
N ALA A 353 -6.87 16.36 9.34
CA ALA A 353 -5.43 16.32 9.49
C ALA A 353 -4.79 17.60 8.98
N LEU A 354 -3.87 18.16 9.75
CA LEU A 354 -3.01 19.27 9.36
C LEU A 354 -1.57 18.79 9.35
N SER A 355 -0.90 18.92 8.20
CA SER A 355 0.48 18.48 8.00
C SER A 355 1.35 19.63 7.51
N TRP A 356 2.48 19.84 8.18
CA TRP A 356 3.53 20.74 7.74
C TRP A 356 4.77 19.95 7.33
N GLN A 357 5.43 20.39 6.27
CA GLN A 357 6.66 19.79 5.76
C GLN A 357 7.63 20.92 5.36
N GLY A 358 8.91 20.72 5.64
CA GLY A 358 9.99 21.60 5.26
C GLY A 358 11.20 20.83 4.74
N VAL A 359 11.72 21.21 3.59
CA VAL A 359 12.93 20.62 3.00
C VAL A 359 13.90 21.75 2.65
N LEU A 360 15.04 21.78 3.30
CA LEU A 360 16.14 22.71 3.03
C LEU A 360 17.26 21.97 2.31
N ASN A 361 17.51 22.34 1.07
CA ASN A 361 18.62 21.80 0.28
C ASN A 361 19.74 22.87 0.18
N LEU A 362 20.92 22.51 0.65
CA LEU A 362 22.15 23.28 0.50
C LEU A 362 23.04 22.58 -0.52
N ARG A 363 23.29 23.17 -1.67
CA ARG A 363 24.23 22.67 -2.69
C ARG A 363 25.50 23.49 -2.66
N ALA A 364 26.65 22.86 -2.50
CA ALA A 364 27.93 23.53 -2.57
C ALA A 364 28.32 23.77 -4.03
N LEU A 365 28.75 25.02 -4.34
CA LEU A 365 29.09 25.44 -5.70
C LEU A 365 30.60 25.31 -6.01
N LYS A 366 31.44 25.33 -4.99
CA LYS A 366 32.89 25.39 -5.14
C LYS A 366 33.66 24.27 -4.43
N SER A 367 32.98 23.40 -3.70
CA SER A 367 33.65 22.32 -3.00
C SER A 367 33.89 21.10 -3.91
N PRO A 368 35.09 20.55 -3.96
CA PRO A 368 35.37 19.34 -4.75
C PRO A 368 34.82 18.09 -4.10
N VAL A 369 34.70 18.07 -2.76
CA VAL A 369 34.25 16.88 -1.97
C VAL A 369 32.84 17.05 -1.47
N PHE A 370 32.52 18.15 -0.78
CA PHE A 370 31.20 18.39 -0.22
C PHE A 370 30.23 18.85 -1.31
N ASN A 371 29.25 17.98 -1.66
CA ASN A 371 28.26 18.31 -2.68
C ASN A 371 27.06 19.05 -2.12
N GLY A 372 26.58 18.63 -0.94
CA GLY A 372 25.45 19.30 -0.32
C GLY A 372 24.92 18.63 0.93
N LEU A 373 24.00 19.34 1.58
CA LEU A 373 23.27 18.91 2.77
C LEU A 373 21.76 19.10 2.53
N THR A 374 20.99 18.11 2.84
CA THR A 374 19.53 18.19 2.84
C THR A 374 19.02 18.01 4.27
N LEU A 375 18.26 18.99 4.77
CA LEU A 375 17.54 18.89 6.03
C LEU A 375 16.05 18.79 5.71
N THR A 376 15.39 17.77 6.23
CA THR A 376 13.96 17.52 6.05
C THR A 376 13.30 17.49 7.42
N ALA A 377 12.17 18.18 7.56
CA ALA A 377 11.33 18.12 8.76
C ALA A 377 9.87 17.98 8.37
N GLY A 378 9.12 17.20 9.11
CA GLY A 378 7.69 17.01 8.95
C GLY A 378 6.98 16.91 10.28
N LEU A 379 5.77 17.51 10.34
CA LEU A 379 4.89 17.45 11.50
C LEU A 379 3.47 17.22 10.99
N SER A 380 2.76 16.23 11.53
CA SER A 380 1.36 16.00 11.21
C SER A 380 0.56 15.76 12.50
N TYR A 381 -0.58 16.41 12.57
CA TYR A 381 -1.55 16.24 13.63
C TYR A 381 -2.94 16.02 13.03
N ALA A 382 -3.66 15.03 13.52
CA ALA A 382 -5.04 14.82 13.12
C ALA A 382 -5.98 14.79 14.33
N ASP A 383 -7.24 15.15 14.09
CA ASP A 383 -8.38 14.95 14.98
C ASP A 383 -9.32 13.97 14.31
N GLU A 384 -9.53 12.83 14.97
CA GLU A 384 -10.28 11.69 14.43
C GLU A 384 -11.45 11.37 15.33
N HIS A 385 -12.62 11.16 14.73
CA HIS A 385 -13.81 10.74 15.43
C HIS A 385 -14.52 9.64 14.62
N LEU A 386 -14.58 8.44 15.18
CA LEU A 386 -15.41 7.35 14.70
C LEU A 386 -16.61 7.24 15.64
N ALA A 387 -17.82 7.25 15.10
CA ALA A 387 -19.06 7.08 15.85
C ALA A 387 -19.89 5.97 15.20
N GLN A 388 -20.43 5.09 16.03
CA GLN A 388 -21.35 4.04 15.62
C GLN A 388 -22.58 4.05 16.52
N GLN A 389 -23.74 3.93 15.90
CA GLN A 389 -25.01 3.72 16.60
C GLN A 389 -25.70 2.51 16.02
N ARG A 390 -25.96 1.49 16.85
CA ARG A 390 -26.50 0.24 16.35
C ARG A 390 -27.58 -0.33 17.27
N THR A 391 -28.65 -0.86 16.68
CA THR A 391 -29.60 -1.72 17.36
C THR A 391 -28.97 -3.10 17.54
N VAL A 392 -28.68 -3.47 18.78
CA VAL A 392 -28.13 -4.77 19.13
C VAL A 392 -29.28 -5.69 19.53
N ALA A 393 -29.44 -6.80 18.79
CA ALA A 393 -30.37 -7.87 19.08
C ALA A 393 -29.58 -9.14 19.41
N SER A 394 -29.87 -9.77 20.53
CA SER A 394 -29.21 -10.99 20.97
C SER A 394 -30.20 -12.12 21.15
N SER A 395 -29.87 -13.30 20.66
CA SER A 395 -30.63 -14.54 20.92
C SER A 395 -30.21 -15.23 22.23
N ARG A 396 -29.18 -14.72 22.89
CA ARG A 396 -28.65 -15.24 24.16
C ARG A 396 -28.62 -14.14 25.21
N ILE A 397 -28.72 -14.54 26.45
CA ILE A 397 -28.59 -13.65 27.60
C ILE A 397 -27.09 -13.53 27.93
N TYR A 398 -26.57 -12.31 27.98
CA TYR A 398 -25.19 -11.99 28.34
C TYR A 398 -25.15 -11.17 29.61
N PRO A 399 -24.20 -11.41 30.53
CA PRO A 399 -23.97 -10.52 31.66
C PRO A 399 -23.43 -9.17 31.15
N MET A 400 -23.77 -8.10 31.87
CA MET A 400 -23.23 -6.78 31.56
C MET A 400 -21.71 -6.73 31.78
N PRO A 401 -20.91 -6.28 30.79
CA PRO A 401 -19.44 -6.23 30.89
C PRO A 401 -18.96 -4.97 31.63
N VAL A 402 -19.45 -4.71 32.84
CA VAL A 402 -19.25 -3.42 33.55
C VAL A 402 -17.90 -3.29 34.26
N SER A 403 -17.17 -4.38 34.51
CA SER A 403 -15.91 -4.31 35.23
C SER A 403 -14.72 -3.99 34.34
N THR A 404 -13.89 -3.04 34.77
CA THR A 404 -12.60 -2.68 34.16
C THR A 404 -11.39 -3.20 34.94
N LYS A 405 -11.62 -3.97 36.02
CA LYS A 405 -10.60 -4.54 36.89
C LYS A 405 -10.82 -6.05 37.06
N PRO A 406 -9.75 -6.83 37.31
CA PRO A 406 -9.92 -8.22 37.64
C PRO A 406 -10.62 -8.37 38.99
N GLY A 407 -11.48 -9.38 39.14
CA GLY A 407 -12.24 -9.62 40.39
C GLY A 407 -13.57 -10.31 40.13
N SER A 408 -14.35 -10.51 41.20
CA SER A 408 -15.72 -11.02 41.12
C SER A 408 -16.70 -9.86 41.35
N TRP A 409 -17.73 -9.78 40.52
CA TRP A 409 -18.63 -8.64 40.48
C TRP A 409 -20.08 -9.11 40.32
N ASN A 410 -21.00 -8.48 41.09
CA ASN A 410 -22.41 -8.65 40.82
C ASN A 410 -22.83 -7.70 39.71
N VAL A 411 -23.45 -8.23 38.67
CA VAL A 411 -23.82 -7.47 37.46
C VAL A 411 -25.29 -7.75 37.09
N GLY A 412 -25.84 -6.95 36.17
CA GLY A 412 -27.09 -7.24 35.50
C GLY A 412 -26.90 -8.06 34.22
N PHE A 413 -28.02 -8.38 33.59
CA PHE A 413 -28.00 -8.90 32.21
C PHE A 413 -28.19 -7.78 31.20
N LEU A 414 -27.56 -7.89 30.06
CA LEU A 414 -27.85 -7.03 28.91
C LEU A 414 -29.30 -7.24 28.47
N PRO A 415 -30.05 -6.20 28.11
CA PRO A 415 -31.30 -6.34 27.41
C PRO A 415 -31.14 -7.13 26.13
N MET A 416 -32.13 -7.92 25.74
CA MET A 416 -32.07 -8.69 24.48
C MET A 416 -32.14 -7.80 23.24
N LEU A 417 -32.69 -6.59 23.39
CA LEU A 417 -32.77 -5.58 22.34
C LEU A 417 -32.46 -4.21 22.95
N TYR A 418 -31.47 -3.55 22.44
CA TYR A 418 -31.11 -2.18 22.89
C TYR A 418 -30.41 -1.40 21.78
N LEU A 419 -30.42 -0.07 21.93
CA LEU A 419 -29.61 0.81 21.08
C LEU A 419 -28.28 1.06 21.77
N ALA A 420 -27.19 0.83 21.07
CA ALA A 420 -25.82 1.07 21.52
C ALA A 420 -25.20 2.25 20.79
N ASP A 421 -24.49 3.10 21.54
CA ASP A 421 -23.66 4.17 21.01
C ASP A 421 -22.19 3.88 21.33
N TYR A 422 -21.32 4.12 20.36
CA TYR A 422 -19.88 3.83 20.47
C TYR A 422 -19.08 4.90 19.74
N ASP A 423 -18.20 5.56 20.47
CA ASP A 423 -17.35 6.63 19.97
C ASP A 423 -15.89 6.30 20.17
N VAL A 424 -15.03 6.67 19.20
CA VAL A 424 -13.58 6.56 19.30
C VAL A 424 -12.94 7.88 18.90
N TYR A 425 -12.26 8.51 19.83
CA TYR A 425 -11.58 9.79 19.63
C TYR A 425 -10.08 9.59 19.53
N GLY A 426 -9.52 9.74 18.33
CA GLY A 426 -8.10 9.70 18.05
C GLY A 426 -7.50 11.08 17.84
N LYS A 427 -6.25 11.27 18.27
CA LYS A 427 -5.45 12.49 18.03
C LYS A 427 -4.01 12.09 17.73
N PRO A 428 -3.76 11.44 16.56
CA PRO A 428 -2.41 11.06 16.16
C PRO A 428 -1.56 12.30 15.88
N LEU A 429 -0.39 12.35 16.51
CA LEU A 429 0.68 13.32 16.29
C LEU A 429 1.92 12.57 15.80
N THR A 430 2.46 12.98 14.66
CA THR A 430 3.69 12.41 14.10
C THR A 430 4.67 13.52 13.75
N ALA A 431 5.97 13.24 13.96
CA ALA A 431 7.05 14.14 13.57
C ALA A 431 8.19 13.34 12.94
N CYS A 432 8.87 13.96 11.99
CA CYS A 432 10.05 13.41 11.33
C CYS A 432 11.11 14.51 11.18
N VAL A 433 12.36 14.17 11.50
CA VAL A 433 13.52 15.02 11.21
C VAL A 433 14.59 14.16 10.56
N LYS A 434 15.10 14.59 9.40
CA LYS A 434 16.13 13.88 8.64
C LYS A 434 17.22 14.86 8.21
N ALA A 435 18.47 14.46 8.40
CA ALA A 435 19.64 15.15 7.87
C ALA A 435 20.41 14.21 6.94
N ALA A 436 20.71 14.63 5.73
CA ALA A 436 21.41 13.84 4.74
C ALA A 436 22.49 14.67 4.04
N THR A 437 23.67 14.11 3.89
CA THR A 437 24.80 14.73 3.17
C THR A 437 25.21 13.92 1.95
N ARG A 438 25.79 14.60 0.97
CA ARG A 438 26.34 13.99 -0.25
C ARG A 438 27.78 14.44 -0.41
N LEU A 439 28.68 13.48 -0.52
CA LEU A 439 30.11 13.69 -0.72
C LEU A 439 30.54 13.09 -2.07
N ARG A 440 31.39 13.80 -2.81
CA ARG A 440 32.04 13.30 -4.03
C ARG A 440 33.42 12.75 -3.66
N LEU A 441 33.69 11.52 -4.06
CA LEU A 441 34.95 10.84 -3.77
C LEU A 441 35.49 10.21 -5.05
N ASN A 442 35.82 11.03 -6.06
CA ASN A 442 36.23 10.55 -7.38
C ASN A 442 37.69 10.09 -7.36
N PHE A 443 37.96 8.90 -7.90
CA PHE A 443 39.31 8.33 -8.01
C PHE A 443 39.54 7.80 -9.42
N GLY A 444 40.44 8.41 -10.16
CA GLY A 444 40.71 8.03 -11.54
C GLY A 444 39.47 8.05 -12.44
N LYS A 445 39.09 6.89 -12.99
CA LYS A 445 37.89 6.72 -13.82
C LYS A 445 36.63 6.44 -13.04
N PHE A 446 36.73 6.24 -11.71
CA PHE A 446 35.59 5.95 -10.85
C PHE A 446 34.98 7.23 -10.33
N GLU A 447 33.74 7.47 -10.67
CA GLU A 447 32.91 8.54 -10.14
C GLU A 447 32.16 8.00 -8.94
N ASN A 448 32.51 8.47 -7.74
CA ASN A 448 31.95 7.99 -6.50
C ASN A 448 31.17 9.08 -5.79
N GLN A 449 29.97 8.74 -5.33
CA GLN A 449 29.17 9.56 -4.46
C GLN A 449 28.82 8.78 -3.19
N LEU A 450 29.31 9.29 -2.05
CA LEU A 450 28.88 8.79 -0.74
C LEU A 450 27.70 9.63 -0.25
N ARG A 451 26.62 8.95 0.13
CA ARG A 451 25.44 9.52 0.78
C ARG A 451 25.38 9.00 2.18
N ALA A 452 25.21 9.88 3.16
CA ALA A 452 25.04 9.49 4.54
C ALA A 452 23.95 10.36 5.18
N GLY A 453 23.21 9.80 6.10
CA GLY A 453 22.16 10.54 6.79
C GLY A 453 21.68 9.86 8.06
N ALA A 454 20.96 10.64 8.85
CA ALA A 454 20.27 10.18 10.04
C ALA A 454 18.82 10.68 10.00
N GLU A 455 17.91 9.92 10.59
CA GLU A 455 16.47 10.17 10.58
C GLU A 455 15.90 9.80 11.94
N TRP A 456 15.10 10.71 12.52
CA TRP A 456 14.32 10.46 13.71
C TRP A 456 12.84 10.60 13.39
N ASN A 457 12.07 9.58 13.78
CA ASN A 457 10.62 9.54 13.64
C ASN A 457 9.96 9.40 15.01
N PHE A 458 8.95 10.22 15.26
CA PHE A 458 8.15 10.22 16.46
C PHE A 458 6.69 10.00 16.11
N SER A 459 5.97 9.22 16.95
CA SER A 459 4.52 9.07 16.83
C SER A 459 3.87 8.84 18.18
N LYS A 460 2.73 9.50 18.42
CA LYS A 460 1.93 9.41 19.65
C LYS A 460 0.47 9.70 19.34
N ASN A 461 -0.45 8.93 19.92
CA ASN A 461 -1.87 9.29 19.91
C ASN A 461 -2.26 9.95 21.23
N LEU A 462 -2.83 11.15 21.16
CA LEU A 462 -3.24 11.96 22.31
C LEU A 462 -4.76 11.88 22.58
N GLY A 463 -5.47 11.01 21.87
CA GLY A 463 -6.91 10.87 21.92
C GLY A 463 -7.44 10.27 23.21
N ARG A 464 -8.73 10.50 23.46
CA ARG A 464 -9.46 9.88 24.57
C ARG A 464 -9.70 8.38 24.35
N GLY A 465 -9.53 7.89 23.10
CA GLY A 465 -9.79 6.50 22.72
C GLY A 465 -11.26 6.18 22.70
N GLU A 466 -11.60 4.97 23.10
CA GLU A 466 -12.98 4.47 23.09
C GLU A 466 -13.80 5.05 24.24
N VAL A 467 -15.05 5.41 23.91
CA VAL A 467 -16.05 5.91 24.85
C VAL A 467 -17.39 5.27 24.51
N TYR A 468 -17.91 4.44 25.38
CA TYR A 468 -19.22 3.82 25.24
C TYR A 468 -19.78 3.39 26.60
N ASP A 469 -21.09 3.12 26.62
CA ASP A 469 -21.76 2.62 27.78
C ASP A 469 -21.53 1.11 27.94
N LEU A 470 -20.91 0.67 29.03
CA LEU A 470 -20.65 -0.73 29.33
C LEU A 470 -21.93 -1.54 29.56
N GLU A 471 -23.03 -0.90 29.91
CA GLU A 471 -24.34 -1.54 30.05
C GLU A 471 -25.06 -1.73 28.70
N ARG A 472 -24.55 -1.08 27.64
CA ARG A 472 -25.07 -1.16 26.26
C ARG A 472 -23.95 -1.23 25.24
N PRO A 473 -23.10 -2.27 25.30
CA PRO A 473 -21.97 -2.40 24.38
C PRO A 473 -22.46 -2.65 22.95
N LEU A 474 -21.69 -2.19 21.96
CA LEU A 474 -22.01 -2.33 20.54
C LEU A 474 -22.14 -3.80 20.08
N VAL A 475 -21.51 -4.72 20.78
CA VAL A 475 -21.60 -6.16 20.57
C VAL A 475 -21.82 -6.85 21.91
N ALA A 476 -22.88 -7.65 22.01
CA ALA A 476 -23.12 -8.45 23.20
C ALA A 476 -21.97 -9.47 23.40
N GLY A 477 -21.50 -9.61 24.65
CA GLY A 477 -20.32 -10.44 24.95
C GLY A 477 -18.98 -9.80 24.57
N ASN A 478 -18.93 -8.46 24.47
CA ASN A 478 -17.73 -7.71 24.16
C ASN A 478 -16.60 -7.98 25.18
N THR A 479 -15.41 -8.26 24.65
CA THR A 479 -14.19 -8.53 25.43
C THR A 479 -13.26 -7.33 25.54
N SER A 480 -13.60 -6.17 24.99
CA SER A 480 -12.88 -4.91 25.16
C SER A 480 -13.52 -4.02 26.21
N ARG A 481 -12.75 -3.05 26.71
CA ARG A 481 -13.21 -1.97 27.59
C ARG A 481 -12.64 -0.65 27.09
N PRO A 482 -13.26 0.50 27.43
CA PRO A 482 -12.73 1.81 27.09
C PRO A 482 -11.28 1.98 27.50
N ARG A 483 -10.42 2.40 26.54
CA ARG A 483 -9.00 2.69 26.78
C ARG A 483 -8.63 4.03 26.17
N PRO A 484 -8.08 4.98 26.96
CA PRO A 484 -7.58 6.22 26.41
C PRO A 484 -6.32 5.99 25.55
N PHE A 485 -6.30 6.49 24.32
CA PHE A 485 -5.14 6.34 23.43
C PHE A 485 -3.92 7.14 23.91
N ARG A 486 -4.14 8.23 24.69
CA ARG A 486 -3.05 8.98 25.31
C ARG A 486 -2.21 8.15 26.29
N ASP A 487 -2.75 7.05 26.83
CA ASP A 487 -2.04 6.16 27.76
C ASP A 487 -1.11 5.17 27.00
N VAL A 488 -1.30 5.00 25.70
CA VAL A 488 -0.38 4.21 24.85
C VAL A 488 0.95 4.95 24.72
N PRO A 489 2.11 4.32 25.02
CA PRO A 489 3.41 4.99 24.95
C PRO A 489 3.72 5.56 23.57
N ALA A 490 4.52 6.63 23.52
CA ALA A 490 5.01 7.17 22.25
C ALA A 490 6.01 6.23 21.61
N MET A 491 6.02 6.18 20.28
CA MET A 491 7.08 5.51 19.54
C MET A 491 8.14 6.51 19.10
N ASN A 492 9.37 6.18 19.38
CA ASN A 492 10.56 6.91 18.91
C ASN A 492 11.43 5.95 18.13
N GLN A 493 11.75 6.30 16.89
CA GLN A 493 12.59 5.52 16.02
C GLN A 493 13.76 6.37 15.55
N LEU A 494 14.96 5.84 15.71
CA LEU A 494 16.19 6.42 15.17
C LEU A 494 16.72 5.52 14.06
N SER A 495 17.21 6.14 12.99
CA SER A 495 17.85 5.43 11.89
C SER A 495 19.04 6.21 11.38
N ALA A 496 20.05 5.49 10.90
CA ALA A 496 21.19 6.05 10.21
C ALA A 496 21.49 5.24 8.95
N TYR A 497 22.03 5.86 7.93
CA TYR A 497 22.41 5.17 6.71
C TYR A 497 23.66 5.74 6.07
N ALA A 498 24.35 4.87 5.33
CA ALA A 498 25.44 5.24 4.44
C ALA A 498 25.31 4.42 3.14
N GLU A 499 25.50 5.07 2.00
CA GLU A 499 25.37 4.47 0.68
C GLU A 499 26.40 5.02 -0.26
N LEU A 500 27.16 4.15 -0.91
CA LEU A 500 28.12 4.48 -1.95
C LEU A 500 27.50 4.20 -3.30
N VAL A 501 27.49 5.19 -4.17
CA VAL A 501 27.13 5.07 -5.59
C VAL A 501 28.41 5.26 -6.39
N THR A 502 28.81 4.23 -7.15
CA THR A 502 30.00 4.23 -7.98
C THR A 502 29.59 4.05 -9.44
N GLU A 503 30.15 4.86 -10.31
CA GLU A 503 30.00 4.72 -11.76
C GLU A 503 31.36 4.68 -12.43
N VAL A 504 31.54 3.75 -13.36
CA VAL A 504 32.71 3.69 -14.24
C VAL A 504 32.27 3.52 -15.69
N THR A 505 32.86 4.33 -16.57
CA THR A 505 32.62 4.24 -18.01
C THR A 505 33.91 3.91 -18.71
N VAL A 506 33.93 2.81 -19.48
CA VAL A 506 35.08 2.34 -20.27
C VAL A 506 34.58 1.97 -21.67
N ALA A 507 35.14 2.60 -22.71
CA ALA A 507 34.78 2.29 -24.12
C ALA A 507 33.24 2.30 -24.35
N GLU A 508 32.54 3.31 -23.87
CA GLU A 508 31.06 3.49 -23.93
C GLU A 508 30.23 2.48 -23.14
N GLN A 509 30.88 1.51 -22.50
CA GLN A 509 30.22 0.63 -21.55
C GLN A 509 30.17 1.29 -20.17
N ARG A 510 29.05 1.17 -19.51
CA ARG A 510 28.84 1.78 -18.18
C ARG A 510 28.52 0.72 -17.15
N LEU A 511 29.24 0.75 -16.05
CA LEU A 511 28.96 -0.07 -14.87
C LEU A 511 28.60 0.86 -13.71
N GLN A 512 27.47 0.62 -13.09
CA GLN A 512 26.97 1.37 -11.92
C GLN A 512 26.79 0.40 -10.74
N LEU A 513 27.37 0.74 -9.59
CA LEU A 513 27.21 0.01 -8.34
C LEU A 513 26.57 0.95 -7.32
N GLN A 514 25.56 0.48 -6.64
CA GLN A 514 24.97 1.14 -5.47
C GLN A 514 25.03 0.17 -4.31
N ALA A 515 25.80 0.47 -3.27
CA ALA A 515 25.95 -0.36 -2.10
C ALA A 515 25.77 0.49 -0.83
N GLY A 516 24.89 0.06 0.06
CA GLY A 516 24.57 0.83 1.26
C GLY A 516 24.13 -0.05 2.40
N VAL A 517 24.11 0.55 3.57
CA VAL A 517 23.57 -0.05 4.79
C VAL A 517 22.71 0.98 5.53
N ARG A 518 21.58 0.53 6.03
CA ARG A 518 20.73 1.29 6.96
C ARG A 518 20.68 0.58 8.28
N GLU A 519 20.84 1.34 9.34
CA GLU A 519 20.59 0.93 10.72
C GLU A 519 19.25 1.53 11.16
N THR A 520 18.44 0.79 11.92
CA THR A 520 17.18 1.25 12.49
C THR A 520 16.97 0.63 13.87
N GLN A 521 16.56 1.46 14.85
CA GLN A 521 16.27 1.01 16.21
C GLN A 521 15.10 1.80 16.81
N LEU A 522 14.40 1.19 17.79
CA LEU A 522 13.40 1.85 18.61
C LEU A 522 14.03 2.34 19.91
N LEU A 523 13.63 3.54 20.34
CA LEU A 523 14.07 4.17 21.58
C LEU A 523 12.93 4.23 22.59
N GLY A 524 13.23 4.14 23.87
CA GLY A 524 12.27 4.34 24.96
C GLY A 524 11.33 3.17 25.22
N LEU A 525 11.60 1.99 24.68
CA LEU A 525 10.92 0.77 25.06
C LEU A 525 11.36 0.30 26.44
N PRO A 526 10.51 -0.40 27.22
CA PRO A 526 10.91 -1.07 28.45
C PRO A 526 12.05 -2.08 28.22
N THR A 527 12.85 -2.34 29.26
CA THR A 527 14.07 -3.18 29.17
C THR A 527 13.78 -4.65 28.90
N ASP A 528 12.60 -5.13 29.22
CA ASP A 528 12.11 -6.48 28.96
C ASP A 528 11.71 -6.73 27.51
N TYR A 529 11.55 -5.66 26.71
CA TYR A 529 11.23 -5.81 25.29
C TYR A 529 12.46 -6.22 24.49
N TYR A 530 12.31 -7.23 23.64
CA TYR A 530 13.36 -7.68 22.72
C TYR A 530 13.92 -6.56 21.85
N LEU A 531 13.08 -5.59 21.49
CA LEU A 531 13.44 -4.43 20.65
C LEU A 531 14.09 -3.28 21.43
N HIS A 532 14.26 -3.40 22.75
CA HIS A 532 14.88 -2.34 23.56
C HIS A 532 16.31 -2.06 23.06
N LEU A 533 16.53 -0.86 22.51
CA LEU A 533 17.80 -0.37 21.97
C LEU A 533 18.51 -1.36 21.01
N ARG A 534 17.76 -2.23 20.35
CA ARG A 534 18.31 -3.25 19.46
C ARG A 534 18.37 -2.74 18.01
N PRO A 535 19.58 -2.56 17.45
CA PRO A 535 19.73 -2.09 16.08
C PRO A 535 19.46 -3.23 15.07
N TYR A 536 18.82 -2.88 13.95
CA TYR A 536 18.67 -3.74 12.78
C TYR A 536 19.45 -3.14 11.63
N PHE A 537 20.29 -3.96 10.98
CA PHE A 537 21.10 -3.56 9.84
C PHE A 537 20.55 -4.15 8.56
N ASP A 538 20.35 -3.29 7.57
CA ASP A 538 19.80 -3.61 6.25
C ASP A 538 20.85 -3.31 5.16
N PRO A 539 21.79 -4.23 4.87
CA PRO A 539 22.68 -4.11 3.73
C PRO A 539 21.90 -4.28 2.43
N ARG A 540 22.22 -3.45 1.43
CA ARG A 540 21.59 -3.43 0.11
C ARG A 540 22.63 -3.19 -0.97
N VAL A 541 22.56 -3.98 -2.05
CA VAL A 541 23.48 -3.86 -3.18
C VAL A 541 22.70 -3.95 -4.48
N ASN A 542 22.93 -3.00 -5.37
CA ASN A 542 22.43 -3.01 -6.75
C ASN A 542 23.60 -2.83 -7.70
N LEU A 543 23.61 -3.56 -8.81
CA LEU A 543 24.59 -3.48 -9.89
C LEU A 543 23.86 -3.34 -11.20
N LYS A 544 24.34 -2.45 -12.07
CA LYS A 544 23.84 -2.30 -13.44
C LYS A 544 24.98 -2.20 -14.43
N TYR A 545 24.87 -2.93 -15.51
CA TYR A 545 25.74 -2.85 -16.68
C TYR A 545 24.95 -2.33 -17.88
N THR A 546 25.53 -1.39 -18.62
CA THR A 546 25.00 -0.89 -19.89
C THR A 546 26.05 -1.15 -20.98
N SER A 547 25.69 -1.86 -22.05
CA SER A 547 26.57 -2.15 -23.17
C SER A 547 26.83 -0.90 -24.01
N SER A 548 27.92 -0.90 -24.75
CA SER A 548 28.03 -0.04 -25.95
C SER A 548 26.92 -0.39 -26.95
N PRO A 549 26.49 0.55 -27.82
CA PRO A 549 25.58 0.24 -28.91
C PRO A 549 26.18 -0.82 -29.85
N VAL A 550 25.45 -1.89 -30.08
CA VAL A 550 25.83 -2.98 -30.98
C VAL A 550 24.98 -2.91 -32.24
N ALA A 551 25.60 -2.93 -33.42
CA ALA A 551 24.87 -2.95 -34.68
C ALA A 551 24.26 -4.33 -34.90
N MET A 552 22.91 -4.41 -34.90
CA MET A 552 22.14 -5.63 -35.15
C MET A 552 20.93 -5.31 -36.03
N PHE A 553 20.67 -6.13 -37.03
CA PHE A 553 19.49 -5.99 -37.93
C PHE A 553 19.38 -4.61 -38.60
N GLY A 554 20.51 -3.93 -38.86
CA GLY A 554 20.54 -2.61 -39.46
C GLY A 554 20.28 -1.44 -38.52
N GLU A 555 20.15 -1.70 -37.23
CA GLU A 555 19.89 -0.70 -36.18
C GLU A 555 20.91 -0.84 -35.04
N TYR A 556 21.04 0.18 -34.22
CA TYR A 556 21.86 0.13 -33.01
C TYR A 556 21.02 -0.34 -31.80
N VAL A 557 21.47 -1.43 -31.19
CA VAL A 557 20.84 -2.04 -30.03
C VAL A 557 21.73 -1.86 -28.79
N THR A 558 21.15 -1.37 -27.71
CA THR A 558 21.79 -1.26 -26.40
C THR A 558 21.16 -2.26 -25.44
N PHE A 559 21.99 -3.03 -24.75
CA PHE A 559 21.57 -3.97 -23.71
C PHE A 559 21.89 -3.39 -22.32
N GLU A 560 20.94 -3.49 -21.41
CA GLU A 560 21.18 -3.21 -20.01
C GLU A 560 20.86 -4.45 -19.18
N ALA A 561 21.72 -4.80 -18.23
CA ALA A 561 21.49 -5.84 -17.24
C ALA A 561 21.62 -5.23 -15.86
N ALA A 562 20.63 -5.39 -15.02
CA ALA A 562 20.64 -4.91 -13.65
C ALA A 562 20.25 -6.02 -12.70
N GLY A 563 20.77 -5.99 -11.49
CA GLY A 563 20.38 -6.92 -10.44
C GLY A 563 20.73 -6.37 -9.07
N GLY A 564 20.06 -6.85 -8.05
CA GLY A 564 20.33 -6.41 -6.70
C GLY A 564 19.78 -7.39 -5.67
N PHE A 565 20.24 -7.22 -4.46
CA PHE A 565 19.76 -7.94 -3.28
C PHE A 565 19.90 -7.08 -2.03
N GLY A 566 19.09 -7.39 -1.02
CA GLY A 566 19.19 -6.69 0.26
C GLY A 566 18.18 -7.13 1.29
N TRP A 567 18.49 -6.74 2.51
CA TRP A 567 17.59 -6.88 3.65
C TRP A 567 16.77 -5.62 3.85
N HIS A 568 15.54 -5.80 4.31
CA HIS A 568 14.58 -4.73 4.52
C HIS A 568 13.80 -4.99 5.80
N THR A 569 13.77 -4.01 6.69
CA THR A 569 13.18 -4.12 8.02
C THR A 569 11.96 -3.21 8.15
N LYS A 570 10.91 -3.72 8.81
CA LYS A 570 9.72 -2.99 9.26
C LYS A 570 9.58 -3.15 10.76
N MET A 571 9.59 -2.04 11.51
CA MET A 571 9.30 -2.04 12.94
C MET A 571 7.81 -2.27 13.19
N PRO A 572 7.43 -2.93 14.30
CA PRO A 572 6.03 -3.06 14.68
C PRO A 572 5.42 -1.68 14.96
N VAL A 573 4.16 -1.50 14.60
CA VAL A 573 3.39 -0.28 14.90
C VAL A 573 2.89 -0.29 16.35
N SER A 574 2.42 0.88 16.84
CA SER A 574 1.91 0.99 18.23
C SER A 574 0.83 -0.02 18.56
N ALA A 575 -0.06 -0.33 17.61
CA ALA A 575 -1.13 -1.32 17.81
C ALA A 575 -0.62 -2.75 18.05
N TYR A 576 0.58 -3.11 17.58
CA TYR A 576 1.21 -4.41 17.82
C TYR A 576 2.09 -4.42 19.07
N LEU A 577 2.76 -3.30 19.39
CA LEU A 577 3.57 -3.19 20.60
C LEU A 577 2.74 -3.07 21.86
N TYR A 578 1.62 -2.37 21.76
CA TYR A 578 0.75 -2.03 22.89
C TYR A 578 -0.72 -2.37 22.58
N PRO A 579 -1.03 -3.63 22.27
CA PRO A 579 -2.40 -4.05 22.02
C PRO A 579 -3.27 -3.77 23.24
N ASP A 580 -4.58 -3.79 23.03
CA ASP A 580 -5.53 -3.63 24.14
C ASP A 580 -5.58 -4.88 25.02
N PRO A 581 -5.76 -4.71 26.33
CA PRO A 581 -6.04 -5.83 27.21
C PRO A 581 -7.32 -6.54 26.80
N LYS A 582 -7.34 -7.86 26.94
CA LYS A 582 -8.55 -8.66 26.75
C LYS A 582 -9.25 -8.84 28.09
N TYR A 583 -10.53 -8.57 28.11
CA TYR A 583 -11.39 -8.83 29.26
C TYR A 583 -12.20 -10.08 28.99
N THR A 584 -12.20 -11.01 29.95
CA THR A 584 -12.96 -12.25 29.85
C THR A 584 -13.81 -12.39 31.11
N ASP A 585 -15.14 -12.37 30.93
CA ASP A 585 -16.10 -12.47 32.02
C ASP A 585 -16.70 -13.89 32.04
N PHE A 586 -16.50 -14.64 33.13
CA PHE A 586 -17.10 -15.92 33.36
C PHE A 586 -18.21 -15.78 34.39
N VAL A 587 -19.40 -16.33 34.10
CA VAL A 587 -20.51 -16.37 35.03
C VAL A 587 -20.18 -17.40 36.14
N GLN A 588 -20.10 -16.89 37.37
CA GLN A 588 -19.87 -17.70 38.58
C GLN A 588 -21.18 -18.14 39.25
N LEU A 589 -22.18 -17.28 39.21
CA LEU A 589 -23.51 -17.49 39.74
C LEU A 589 -24.54 -16.88 38.79
N ASN A 590 -25.54 -17.66 38.44
CA ASN A 590 -26.71 -17.18 37.72
C ASN A 590 -27.95 -17.70 38.43
N TYR A 591 -28.48 -16.86 39.31
CA TYR A 591 -29.72 -17.19 40.07
C TYR A 591 -30.88 -16.37 39.46
N TYR A 592 -31.79 -17.08 38.83
CA TYR A 592 -33.02 -16.54 38.28
C TYR A 592 -34.14 -16.61 39.31
N HIS A 593 -34.91 -15.55 39.49
CA HIS A 593 -36.11 -15.46 40.24
C HIS A 593 -37.21 -14.69 39.47
N ASN A 594 -38.50 -15.02 39.66
CA ASN A 594 -39.56 -14.29 38.95
C ASN A 594 -39.58 -12.81 39.33
N ASP A 595 -39.41 -12.49 40.61
CA ASP A 595 -39.16 -11.13 41.06
C ASP A 595 -37.72 -10.72 40.79
N GLU A 596 -37.57 -9.62 40.04
CA GLU A 596 -36.27 -9.14 39.59
C GLU A 596 -35.33 -8.73 40.71
N GLN A 597 -35.88 -8.26 41.83
CA GLN A 597 -35.11 -7.83 42.98
C GLN A 597 -34.27 -8.98 43.61
N TYR A 598 -34.64 -10.23 43.39
CA TYR A 598 -33.95 -11.42 43.92
C TYR A 598 -32.98 -12.04 42.87
N ARG A 599 -32.95 -11.56 41.66
CA ARG A 599 -32.03 -12.08 40.65
C ARG A 599 -30.61 -11.70 41.01
N VAL A 600 -29.70 -12.65 40.85
CA VAL A 600 -28.27 -12.44 41.07
C VAL A 600 -27.47 -13.05 39.93
N VAL A 601 -26.64 -12.24 39.31
CA VAL A 601 -25.61 -12.66 38.35
C VAL A 601 -24.28 -12.19 38.90
N ASN A 602 -23.40 -13.16 39.21
CA ASN A 602 -22.04 -12.85 39.61
C ASN A 602 -21.08 -13.33 38.53
N VAL A 603 -20.13 -12.47 38.13
CA VAL A 603 -19.13 -12.77 37.13
C VAL A 603 -17.72 -12.63 37.69
N ARG A 604 -16.83 -13.52 37.27
CA ARG A 604 -15.38 -13.40 37.44
C ARG A 604 -14.79 -12.74 36.19
N THR A 605 -14.25 -11.53 36.33
CA THR A 605 -13.54 -10.83 35.27
C THR A 605 -12.04 -11.11 35.34
N PHE A 606 -11.46 -11.58 34.25
CA PHE A 606 -10.03 -11.67 34.02
C PHE A 606 -9.60 -10.57 33.08
N VAL A 607 -8.40 -10.01 33.30
CA VAL A 607 -7.81 -8.98 32.45
C VAL A 607 -6.45 -9.49 31.97
N ASP A 608 -6.34 -9.82 30.71
CA ASP A 608 -5.14 -10.38 30.11
C ASP A 608 -4.40 -9.32 29.30
N ASP A 609 -3.11 -9.11 29.59
CA ASP A 609 -2.24 -8.30 28.79
C ASP A 609 -1.86 -9.06 27.50
N LEU A 610 -2.18 -8.48 26.36
CA LEU A 610 -1.86 -9.04 25.05
C LEU A 610 -0.52 -8.55 24.50
N ALA A 611 0.21 -7.69 25.20
CA ALA A 611 1.55 -7.28 24.79
C ALA A 611 2.49 -8.50 24.68
N ASN A 612 3.36 -8.47 23.69
CA ASN A 612 4.39 -9.47 23.49
C ASN A 612 5.77 -8.80 23.53
N PRO A 613 6.45 -8.83 24.71
CA PRO A 613 7.80 -8.29 24.83
C PRO A 613 8.81 -8.96 23.89
N GLY A 614 8.57 -10.21 23.49
CA GLY A 614 9.41 -10.95 22.54
C GLY A 614 9.25 -10.55 21.08
N LEU A 615 8.35 -9.59 20.76
CA LEU A 615 8.09 -9.16 19.39
C LEU A 615 9.34 -8.55 18.75
N LYS A 616 9.64 -9.00 17.52
CA LYS A 616 10.79 -8.57 16.71
C LYS A 616 10.33 -7.68 15.58
N ALA A 617 11.25 -6.98 14.90
CA ALA A 617 10.95 -6.35 13.63
C ALA A 617 10.77 -7.40 12.54
N ALA A 618 9.85 -7.16 11.61
CA ALA A 618 9.69 -8.01 10.43
C ALA A 618 10.79 -7.72 9.41
N ARG A 619 11.43 -8.76 8.87
CA ARG A 619 12.54 -8.65 7.92
C ARG A 619 12.25 -9.39 6.62
N ASN A 620 12.46 -8.73 5.50
CA ASN A 620 12.32 -9.29 4.16
C ASN A 620 13.66 -9.30 3.42
N PHE A 621 14.08 -10.45 2.93
CA PHE A 621 15.19 -10.58 2.01
C PHE A 621 14.67 -10.57 0.58
N LYS A 622 15.15 -9.62 -0.21
CA LYS A 622 14.77 -9.44 -1.61
C LYS A 622 15.96 -9.60 -2.53
N TRP A 623 15.73 -10.14 -3.71
CA TRP A 623 16.65 -10.07 -4.82
C TRP A 623 15.90 -10.02 -6.15
N GLU A 624 16.53 -9.38 -7.14
CA GLU A 624 15.97 -9.27 -8.49
C GLU A 624 17.07 -9.25 -9.54
N VAL A 625 16.68 -9.65 -10.76
CA VAL A 625 17.49 -9.52 -11.98
C VAL A 625 16.60 -8.94 -13.07
N ARG A 626 17.10 -7.91 -13.75
CA ARG A 626 16.40 -7.22 -14.84
C ARG A 626 17.27 -7.17 -16.09
N GLY A 627 16.67 -7.42 -17.25
CA GLY A 627 17.22 -7.20 -18.57
C GLY A 627 16.41 -6.17 -19.33
N ASP A 628 17.09 -5.21 -19.96
CA ASP A 628 16.47 -4.21 -20.84
C ASP A 628 17.15 -4.26 -22.21
N ILE A 629 16.34 -4.12 -23.26
CA ILE A 629 16.79 -4.00 -24.66
C ILE A 629 16.22 -2.71 -25.23
N PHE A 630 17.09 -1.89 -25.78
CA PHE A 630 16.74 -0.65 -26.45
C PHE A 630 17.13 -0.73 -27.93
N CYS A 631 16.16 -0.46 -28.82
CA CYS A 631 16.37 -0.48 -30.26
C CYS A 631 15.48 0.58 -30.91
N ASN A 632 16.06 1.59 -31.54
CA ASN A 632 15.35 2.60 -32.32
C ASN A 632 14.09 3.18 -31.64
N GLY A 633 14.23 3.58 -30.36
CA GLY A 633 13.15 4.15 -29.55
C GLY A 633 12.14 3.11 -29.01
N ASN A 634 12.34 1.81 -29.28
CA ASN A 634 11.62 0.75 -28.62
C ASN A 634 12.39 0.28 -27.38
N ARG A 635 11.66 -0.13 -26.35
CA ARG A 635 12.24 -0.71 -25.12
C ARG A 635 11.47 -1.95 -24.73
N LEU A 636 12.20 -3.03 -24.47
CA LEU A 636 11.70 -4.22 -23.78
C LEU A 636 12.42 -4.32 -22.44
N SER A 637 11.68 -4.51 -21.38
CA SER A 637 12.19 -4.73 -20.02
C SER A 637 11.57 -5.99 -19.45
N VAL A 638 12.38 -6.87 -18.86
CA VAL A 638 11.92 -8.08 -18.16
C VAL A 638 12.65 -8.16 -16.83
N THR A 639 11.90 -8.35 -15.76
CA THR A 639 12.43 -8.50 -14.39
C THR A 639 11.95 -9.79 -13.78
N TYR A 640 12.85 -10.59 -13.23
CA TYR A 640 12.52 -11.67 -12.30
C TYR A 640 12.90 -11.27 -10.89
N PHE A 641 12.03 -11.55 -9.93
CA PHE A 641 12.28 -11.22 -8.52
C PHE A 641 11.85 -12.35 -7.60
N ARG A 642 12.45 -12.34 -6.40
CA ARG A 642 12.03 -13.18 -5.28
C ARG A 642 12.23 -12.46 -3.96
N GLU A 643 11.25 -12.61 -3.08
CA GLU A 643 11.20 -12.04 -1.74
C GLU A 643 10.86 -13.14 -0.73
N ASN A 644 11.49 -13.10 0.45
CA ASN A 644 11.27 -14.08 1.50
C ASN A 644 11.29 -13.40 2.87
N MET A 645 10.16 -13.44 3.54
CA MET A 645 9.95 -12.92 4.89
C MET A 645 9.41 -14.06 5.75
N THR A 646 10.13 -14.43 6.81
CA THR A 646 9.80 -15.57 7.69
C THR A 646 9.30 -15.16 9.07
N ASP A 647 9.35 -13.88 9.38
CA ASP A 647 9.04 -13.27 10.66
C ASP A 647 8.04 -12.10 10.53
N ALA A 648 7.13 -12.19 9.55
CA ALA A 648 6.06 -11.23 9.38
C ALA A 648 5.10 -11.23 10.58
N PHE A 649 4.46 -10.08 10.81
CA PHE A 649 3.51 -9.92 11.91
C PHE A 649 2.24 -10.72 11.69
N ARG A 650 1.79 -11.36 12.77
CA ARG A 650 0.55 -12.11 12.83
C ARG A 650 0.00 -12.09 14.25
N MET A 651 -1.34 -12.12 14.39
CA MET A 651 -1.98 -12.47 15.65
C MET A 651 -1.91 -13.99 15.82
N ALA A 652 -1.17 -14.47 16.81
CA ALA A 652 -0.99 -15.90 17.07
C ALA A 652 -1.70 -16.34 18.36
N PRO A 653 -2.27 -17.56 18.38
CA PRO A 653 -2.90 -18.11 19.58
C PRO A 653 -1.85 -18.47 20.63
N GLU A 654 -2.12 -18.10 21.88
CA GLU A 654 -1.34 -18.43 23.07
C GLU A 654 -2.26 -19.06 24.12
N LEU A 655 -1.80 -20.11 24.80
CA LEU A 655 -2.57 -20.82 25.83
C LEU A 655 -2.79 -19.97 27.08
N ARG A 656 -4.03 -20.03 27.58
CA ARG A 656 -4.41 -19.40 28.84
C ARG A 656 -5.36 -20.29 29.61
N LEU A 657 -5.02 -20.60 30.87
CA LEU A 657 -5.89 -21.28 31.83
C LEU A 657 -6.60 -20.23 32.68
N TYR A 658 -7.91 -20.36 32.78
CA TYR A 658 -8.74 -19.62 33.72
C TYR A 658 -9.28 -20.58 34.78
N GLU A 659 -9.14 -20.21 36.03
CA GLU A 659 -9.71 -20.93 37.18
C GLU A 659 -10.63 -20.00 37.94
N TYR A 660 -11.86 -20.42 38.15
CA TYR A 660 -12.85 -19.63 38.88
C TYR A 660 -13.83 -20.55 39.62
N LEU A 661 -14.50 -19.99 40.64
CA LEU A 661 -15.51 -20.70 41.39
C LEU A 661 -16.85 -20.62 40.65
N LEU A 662 -17.50 -21.74 40.50
CA LEU A 662 -18.89 -21.86 40.05
C LEU A 662 -19.76 -22.19 41.27
N TYR A 663 -20.65 -21.25 41.62
CA TYR A 663 -21.51 -21.38 42.79
C TYR A 663 -22.81 -22.08 42.43
N ASP A 664 -23.26 -22.98 43.31
CA ASP A 664 -24.50 -23.70 43.15
C ASP A 664 -25.58 -23.13 44.09
N ALA A 665 -26.62 -22.55 43.50
CA ALA A 665 -27.77 -22.03 44.22
C ALA A 665 -29.01 -22.96 44.12
N THR A 666 -28.86 -24.23 43.69
CA THR A 666 -29.98 -25.13 43.43
C THR A 666 -30.81 -25.39 44.71
N GLY A 667 -30.21 -25.37 45.86
CA GLY A 667 -30.90 -25.59 47.14
C GLY A 667 -31.27 -24.28 47.88
N TYR A 668 -31.10 -23.11 47.24
CA TYR A 668 -31.38 -21.87 47.92
C TYR A 668 -32.88 -21.63 48.00
N ASP A 669 -33.39 -21.45 49.24
CA ASP A 669 -34.79 -21.13 49.50
C ASP A 669 -35.03 -19.62 49.52
N PRO A 670 -35.76 -19.05 48.55
CA PRO A 670 -36.06 -17.64 48.51
C PRO A 670 -37.14 -17.19 49.49
N ALA A 671 -37.72 -18.13 50.30
CA ALA A 671 -38.82 -17.84 51.24
C ALA A 671 -38.37 -16.92 52.40
N ALA A 672 -37.08 -16.70 52.64
CA ALA A 672 -36.62 -15.70 53.56
C ALA A 672 -36.78 -14.31 52.93
N PRO A 673 -37.72 -13.46 53.44
CA PRO A 673 -37.97 -12.13 52.82
C PRO A 673 -36.69 -11.28 52.74
N GLY A 674 -36.31 -10.83 51.54
CA GLY A 674 -35.18 -9.92 51.33
C GLY A 674 -33.82 -10.59 51.14
N ALA A 675 -33.71 -11.91 51.15
CA ALA A 675 -32.44 -12.62 50.95
C ALA A 675 -32.16 -12.86 49.46
N LYS A 676 -31.02 -12.40 49.01
CA LYS A 676 -30.42 -12.81 47.73
C LYS A 676 -29.37 -13.86 48.01
N PRO A 677 -29.20 -14.88 47.16
CA PRO A 677 -28.07 -15.80 47.31
C PRO A 677 -26.78 -15.03 47.14
N LEU A 678 -25.94 -15.00 48.15
CA LEU A 678 -24.61 -14.37 48.09
C LEU A 678 -23.59 -15.48 47.83
N PRO A 679 -22.60 -15.23 46.92
CA PRO A 679 -21.57 -16.21 46.61
C PRO A 679 -20.91 -16.83 47.85
N GLU A 680 -20.63 -16.05 48.88
CA GLU A 680 -19.93 -16.46 50.09
C GLU A 680 -20.67 -17.54 50.94
N GLY A 681 -21.96 -17.66 50.73
CA GLY A 681 -22.82 -18.61 51.49
C GLY A 681 -23.19 -19.85 50.68
N LEU A 682 -22.75 -19.99 49.46
CA LEU A 682 -23.13 -21.04 48.55
C LEU A 682 -22.03 -22.10 48.35
N PRO A 683 -22.41 -23.38 48.15
CA PRO A 683 -21.46 -24.39 47.67
C PRO A 683 -20.82 -23.97 46.36
N ALA A 684 -19.52 -24.24 46.23
CA ALA A 684 -18.79 -23.86 45.04
C ALA A 684 -17.90 -24.99 44.52
N THR A 685 -17.79 -25.11 43.23
CA THR A 685 -16.84 -25.97 42.53
C THR A 685 -15.84 -25.14 41.76
N VAL A 686 -14.58 -25.62 41.69
CA VAL A 686 -13.56 -24.97 40.86
C VAL A 686 -13.80 -25.39 39.42
N GLU A 687 -14.05 -24.45 38.57
CA GLU A 687 -14.13 -24.62 37.11
C GLU A 687 -12.84 -24.17 36.47
N LYS A 688 -12.34 -25.00 35.53
CA LYS A 688 -11.15 -24.72 34.74
C LYS A 688 -11.51 -24.53 33.26
N ARG A 689 -10.97 -23.52 32.63
CA ARG A 689 -11.19 -23.23 31.21
C ARG A 689 -9.87 -22.94 30.52
N VAL A 690 -9.51 -23.83 29.60
CA VAL A 690 -8.36 -23.60 28.72
C VAL A 690 -8.83 -22.78 27.51
N ASN A 691 -8.27 -21.61 27.31
CA ASN A 691 -8.61 -20.70 26.21
C ASN A 691 -7.37 -20.32 25.41
N LEU A 692 -7.60 -19.73 24.24
CA LEU A 692 -6.56 -19.13 23.40
C LEU A 692 -6.69 -17.62 23.42
N LEU A 693 -5.60 -16.95 23.75
CA LEU A 693 -5.42 -15.52 23.56
C LEU A 693 -4.80 -15.27 22.20
N SER A 694 -5.21 -14.20 21.54
CA SER A 694 -4.62 -13.79 20.25
C SER A 694 -3.63 -12.67 20.52
N LYS A 695 -2.33 -12.95 20.39
CA LYS A 695 -1.25 -11.98 20.65
C LYS A 695 -0.47 -11.63 19.37
N PRO A 696 -0.01 -10.39 19.21
CA PRO A 696 0.92 -10.04 18.12
C PRO A 696 2.21 -10.87 18.20
N SER A 697 2.60 -11.48 17.11
CA SER A 697 3.81 -12.31 17.03
C SER A 697 4.46 -12.24 15.65
N ASN A 698 5.71 -12.72 15.53
CA ASN A 698 6.44 -12.89 14.29
C ASN A 698 6.27 -14.31 13.71
N SER A 699 5.06 -14.82 13.68
CA SER A 699 4.78 -16.21 13.31
C SER A 699 4.17 -16.37 11.90
N SER A 700 4.30 -15.36 11.03
CA SER A 700 3.88 -15.43 9.63
C SER A 700 5.06 -15.51 8.68
N SER A 701 4.93 -16.32 7.63
CA SER A 701 5.87 -16.45 6.53
C SER A 701 5.22 -16.04 5.23
N ILE A 702 5.90 -15.16 4.48
CA ILE A 702 5.44 -14.66 3.18
C ILE A 702 6.57 -14.84 2.18
N ARG A 703 6.29 -15.56 1.10
CA ARG A 703 7.21 -15.74 -0.02
C ARG A 703 6.55 -15.25 -1.30
N LYS A 704 7.21 -14.32 -1.99
CA LYS A 704 6.77 -13.78 -3.27
C LYS A 704 7.81 -14.07 -4.34
N GLU A 705 7.36 -14.42 -5.52
CA GLU A 705 8.20 -14.56 -6.71
C GLU A 705 7.39 -14.18 -7.94
N GLY A 706 8.05 -13.67 -8.99
CA GLY A 706 7.34 -13.30 -10.19
C GLY A 706 8.22 -12.79 -11.31
N ILE A 707 7.58 -12.64 -12.47
CA ILE A 707 8.16 -12.08 -13.68
C ILE A 707 7.32 -10.86 -14.06
N GLU A 708 7.96 -9.69 -14.16
CA GLU A 708 7.37 -8.47 -14.69
C GLU A 708 7.95 -8.21 -16.08
N PHE A 709 7.13 -7.74 -17.02
CA PHE A 709 7.59 -7.35 -18.34
C PHE A 709 6.90 -6.08 -18.81
N SER A 710 7.62 -5.29 -19.62
CA SER A 710 7.13 -4.08 -20.24
C SER A 710 7.76 -3.89 -21.60
N LEU A 711 6.93 -3.71 -22.63
CA LEU A 711 7.32 -3.35 -23.97
C LEU A 711 6.72 -2.00 -24.32
N SER A 712 7.54 -1.03 -24.71
CA SER A 712 7.09 0.27 -25.21
C SER A 712 7.67 0.51 -26.59
N SER A 713 6.82 0.70 -27.60
CA SER A 713 7.27 1.01 -28.96
C SER A 713 7.55 2.51 -29.12
N ARG A 714 8.35 2.87 -30.11
CA ARG A 714 8.30 4.21 -30.68
C ARG A 714 6.91 4.49 -31.23
N ARG A 715 6.54 5.76 -31.38
CA ARG A 715 5.30 6.13 -32.07
C ARG A 715 5.42 5.81 -33.57
N PHE A 716 4.47 5.08 -34.13
CA PHE A 716 4.42 4.77 -35.55
C PHE A 716 4.00 6.04 -36.32
N PRO A 717 4.84 6.64 -37.18
CA PRO A 717 4.57 7.98 -37.75
C PRO A 717 3.29 8.04 -38.59
N ARG A 718 2.97 6.98 -39.35
CA ARG A 718 1.77 6.95 -40.21
C ARG A 718 0.46 6.80 -39.45
N LEU A 719 0.49 6.11 -38.31
CA LEU A 719 -0.71 5.85 -37.49
C LEU A 719 -0.81 6.83 -36.31
N HIS A 720 0.23 7.60 -36.06
CA HIS A 720 0.36 8.45 -34.86
C HIS A 720 0.12 7.66 -33.55
N THR A 721 0.35 6.33 -33.59
CA THR A 721 0.02 5.40 -32.51
C THR A 721 1.28 4.83 -31.87
N ARG A 722 1.28 4.74 -30.53
CA ARG A 722 2.25 4.00 -29.73
C ARG A 722 1.61 2.75 -29.19
N LEU A 723 2.36 1.65 -29.21
CA LEU A 723 2.00 0.40 -28.56
C LEU A 723 2.75 0.29 -27.23
N THR A 724 2.03 0.02 -26.17
CA THR A 724 2.62 -0.36 -24.86
C THR A 724 1.99 -1.69 -24.43
N VAL A 725 2.83 -2.64 -24.04
CA VAL A 725 2.41 -3.90 -23.43
C VAL A 725 3.10 -4.00 -22.08
N ASN A 726 2.37 -4.21 -21.03
CA ASN A 726 2.92 -4.49 -19.71
C ASN A 726 2.16 -5.65 -19.06
N GLY A 727 2.81 -6.36 -18.17
CA GLY A 727 2.16 -7.44 -17.46
C GLY A 727 3.08 -8.09 -16.44
N ALA A 728 2.51 -9.01 -15.67
CA ALA A 728 3.25 -9.80 -14.73
C ALA A 728 2.59 -11.13 -14.42
N TRP A 729 3.43 -12.10 -14.09
CA TRP A 729 3.06 -13.30 -13.37
C TRP A 729 3.60 -13.19 -11.95
N PHE A 730 2.69 -13.32 -10.98
CA PHE A 730 3.03 -13.32 -9.56
C PHE A 730 2.60 -14.63 -8.90
N ARG A 731 3.42 -15.09 -7.98
CA ARG A 731 3.10 -16.19 -7.07
C ARG A 731 3.44 -15.77 -5.66
N THR A 732 2.43 -15.85 -4.77
CA THR A 732 2.58 -15.52 -3.36
C THR A 732 2.19 -16.72 -2.52
N THR A 733 3.06 -17.10 -1.58
CA THR A 733 2.78 -18.14 -0.59
C THR A 733 2.72 -17.48 0.77
N PHE A 734 1.59 -17.62 1.45
CA PHE A 734 1.38 -17.22 2.83
C PHE A 734 1.31 -18.47 3.70
N SER A 735 1.97 -18.46 4.85
CA SER A 735 1.85 -19.51 5.86
C SER A 735 2.27 -19.01 7.24
N ASN A 736 2.01 -19.82 8.27
CA ASN A 736 2.69 -19.67 9.54
C ASN A 736 4.18 -20.05 9.39
N SER A 737 5.02 -19.53 10.27
CA SER A 737 6.46 -19.84 10.36
C SER A 737 6.80 -20.81 11.49
N GLY A 738 5.83 -21.26 12.28
CA GLY A 738 5.96 -22.24 13.36
C GLY A 738 4.63 -22.88 13.70
N PRO A 739 4.60 -23.86 14.64
CA PRO A 739 3.38 -24.52 15.07
C PRO A 739 2.34 -23.55 15.66
N LEU A 740 1.08 -23.89 15.52
CA LEU A 740 -0.05 -23.10 16.00
C LEU A 740 -0.97 -23.92 16.89
N TRP A 741 -1.41 -23.32 18.00
CA TRP A 741 -2.45 -23.85 18.86
C TRP A 741 -3.84 -23.70 18.19
N TYR A 742 -4.66 -24.71 18.33
CA TYR A 742 -6.06 -24.67 17.91
C TYR A 742 -6.94 -25.40 18.92
N LYS A 743 -8.02 -24.75 19.36
CA LYS A 743 -9.06 -25.31 20.23
C LYS A 743 -10.33 -25.52 19.41
N PRO A 744 -10.85 -26.74 19.26
CA PRO A 744 -12.14 -26.96 18.63
C PRO A 744 -13.27 -26.44 19.53
N SER A 745 -14.26 -25.77 18.94
CA SER A 745 -15.48 -25.33 19.65
C SER A 745 -16.53 -26.45 19.65
N ILE A 746 -16.26 -27.50 20.42
CA ILE A 746 -17.08 -28.72 20.47
C ILE A 746 -17.54 -28.94 21.89
N ILE A 747 -18.79 -29.40 22.05
CA ILE A 747 -19.40 -29.85 23.31
C ILE A 747 -19.43 -31.36 23.30
N VAL A 748 -18.79 -31.98 24.28
CA VAL A 748 -18.81 -33.45 24.50
C VAL A 748 -19.44 -33.71 25.88
N ASN A 749 -20.47 -34.51 25.94
CA ASN A 749 -21.19 -34.84 27.19
C ASN A 749 -21.65 -33.57 27.96
N ASN A 750 -22.24 -32.61 27.27
CA ASN A 750 -22.72 -31.32 27.79
C ASN A 750 -21.63 -30.39 28.38
N LYS A 751 -20.35 -30.68 28.14
CA LYS A 751 -19.23 -29.83 28.55
C LYS A 751 -18.44 -29.43 27.34
N GLU A 752 -17.98 -28.14 27.32
CA GLU A 752 -17.06 -27.66 26.31
C GLU A 752 -15.72 -28.37 26.43
N LEU A 753 -15.18 -28.83 25.30
CA LEU A 753 -13.87 -29.49 25.24
C LEU A 753 -12.78 -28.58 25.78
N GLN A 754 -12.00 -29.05 26.77
CA GLN A 754 -10.89 -28.27 27.38
C GLN A 754 -9.52 -28.71 26.87
N TYR A 755 -9.45 -29.49 25.81
CA TYR A 755 -8.18 -29.81 25.15
C TYR A 755 -7.88 -28.86 23.99
N VAL A 756 -6.61 -28.50 23.86
CA VAL A 756 -6.08 -27.64 22.80
C VAL A 756 -4.94 -28.36 22.09
N GLY A 757 -5.05 -28.57 20.80
CA GLY A 757 -4.02 -29.23 20.00
C GLY A 757 -2.99 -28.23 19.45
N LEU A 758 -1.73 -28.69 19.39
CA LEU A 758 -0.63 -27.98 18.72
C LEU A 758 -0.38 -28.65 17.36
N TYR A 759 -0.37 -27.86 16.28
CA TYR A 759 -0.24 -28.38 14.91
C TYR A 759 0.96 -27.74 14.21
N ASP A 760 1.79 -28.56 13.57
CA ASP A 760 2.86 -28.12 12.67
C ASP A 760 2.35 -27.99 11.21
N ASP A 761 1.06 -28.00 11.03
CA ASP A 761 0.44 -27.80 9.74
C ASP A 761 0.73 -26.39 9.21
N ARG A 762 1.03 -26.29 7.92
CA ARG A 762 1.16 -25.01 7.24
C ARG A 762 -0.22 -24.39 7.02
N ASP A 763 -0.63 -23.54 7.95
CA ASP A 763 -1.88 -22.77 7.86
C ASP A 763 -1.73 -21.60 6.91
N GLY A 764 -2.03 -21.80 5.64
CA GLY A 764 -1.87 -20.78 4.62
C GLY A 764 -2.30 -21.22 3.23
N HIS A 765 -1.94 -20.43 2.24
CA HIS A 765 -2.33 -20.66 0.86
C HIS A 765 -1.26 -20.17 -0.12
N VAL A 766 -1.33 -20.67 -1.35
CA VAL A 766 -0.59 -20.21 -2.51
C VAL A 766 -1.55 -19.52 -3.45
N SER A 767 -1.29 -18.26 -3.77
CA SER A 767 -2.02 -17.51 -4.79
C SER A 767 -1.12 -17.24 -5.98
N GLN A 768 -1.69 -17.31 -7.19
CA GLN A 768 -1.00 -16.98 -8.43
C GLN A 768 -1.91 -16.10 -9.30
N SER A 769 -1.31 -15.20 -10.03
CA SER A 769 -2.00 -14.41 -11.05
C SER A 769 -1.08 -14.16 -12.24
N PHE A 770 -1.65 -14.20 -13.43
CA PHE A 770 -0.98 -13.75 -14.65
C PHE A 770 -1.90 -12.79 -15.39
N ASN A 771 -1.43 -11.57 -15.58
CA ASN A 771 -2.15 -10.55 -16.33
C ASN A 771 -1.21 -9.80 -17.27
N ALA A 772 -1.81 -9.23 -18.33
CA ALA A 772 -1.13 -8.42 -19.32
C ALA A 772 -2.07 -7.37 -19.90
N ASN A 773 -1.59 -6.13 -19.98
CA ASN A 773 -2.30 -5.01 -20.55
C ASN A 773 -1.64 -4.60 -21.87
N LEU A 774 -2.44 -4.41 -22.90
CA LEU A 774 -2.02 -3.88 -24.20
C LEU A 774 -2.73 -2.54 -24.42
N THR A 775 -1.95 -1.48 -24.56
CA THR A 775 -2.45 -0.12 -24.76
C THR A 775 -2.01 0.40 -26.12
N LEU A 776 -2.97 0.84 -26.93
CA LEU A 776 -2.77 1.59 -28.16
C LEU A 776 -3.11 3.05 -27.89
N ASP A 777 -2.10 3.90 -27.95
CA ASP A 777 -2.25 5.34 -27.74
C ASP A 777 -2.03 6.10 -29.05
N THR A 778 -3.10 6.72 -29.55
CA THR A 778 -3.15 7.43 -30.83
C THR A 778 -3.35 8.92 -30.57
N ASP A 779 -2.37 9.71 -30.94
CA ASP A 779 -2.40 11.18 -30.86
C ASP A 779 -2.60 11.78 -32.24
N LEU A 780 -3.71 12.51 -32.40
CA LEU A 780 -4.08 13.17 -33.65
C LEU A 780 -3.93 14.71 -33.49
N PRO A 781 -2.71 15.27 -33.63
CA PRO A 781 -2.45 16.67 -33.30
C PRO A 781 -3.31 17.65 -34.08
N ARG A 782 -3.57 17.39 -35.38
CA ARG A 782 -4.41 18.23 -36.22
C ARG A 782 -5.85 18.36 -35.70
N LEU A 783 -6.32 17.34 -35.00
CA LEU A 783 -7.66 17.35 -34.42
C LEU A 783 -7.64 17.73 -32.93
N GLY A 784 -6.45 17.89 -32.33
CA GLY A 784 -6.31 18.04 -30.88
C GLY A 784 -6.96 16.87 -30.11
N LEU A 785 -6.92 15.66 -30.66
CA LEU A 785 -7.61 14.47 -30.15
C LEU A 785 -6.57 13.39 -29.81
N ASN A 786 -6.65 12.89 -28.59
CA ASN A 786 -5.92 11.70 -28.15
C ASN A 786 -6.91 10.58 -27.84
N LEU A 787 -6.65 9.41 -28.39
CA LEU A 787 -7.47 8.19 -28.20
C LEU A 787 -6.57 7.09 -27.61
N SER A 788 -7.02 6.48 -26.53
CA SER A 788 -6.34 5.34 -25.93
C SER A 788 -7.29 4.15 -25.82
N LEU A 789 -6.91 3.04 -26.43
CA LEU A 789 -7.61 1.76 -26.31
C LEU A 789 -6.70 0.83 -25.49
N THR A 790 -7.18 0.38 -24.34
CA THR A 790 -6.48 -0.58 -23.50
C THR A 790 -7.23 -1.89 -23.44
N MET A 791 -6.60 -2.99 -23.84
CA MET A 791 -7.06 -4.35 -23.64
C MET A 791 -6.37 -4.92 -22.40
N GLN A 792 -7.13 -5.21 -21.36
CA GLN A 792 -6.63 -5.77 -20.10
C GLN A 792 -7.00 -7.25 -20.05
N ASN A 793 -5.98 -8.10 -19.97
CA ASN A 793 -6.16 -9.55 -19.97
C ASN A 793 -5.72 -10.11 -18.62
N VAL A 794 -6.61 -10.79 -17.94
CA VAL A 794 -6.31 -11.71 -16.86
C VAL A 794 -6.28 -13.10 -17.45
N TRP A 795 -5.11 -13.70 -17.57
CA TRP A 795 -4.96 -15.04 -18.15
C TRP A 795 -5.46 -16.11 -17.19
N PHE A 796 -5.16 -15.92 -15.92
CA PHE A 796 -5.73 -16.68 -14.82
C PHE A 796 -5.42 -16.03 -13.47
N THR A 797 -6.26 -16.32 -12.49
CA THR A 797 -5.93 -16.23 -11.07
C THR A 797 -6.18 -17.57 -10.43
N SER A 798 -5.34 -17.98 -9.48
CA SER A 798 -5.57 -19.22 -8.77
C SER A 798 -5.21 -19.08 -7.29
N THR A 799 -5.90 -19.84 -6.45
CA THR A 799 -5.63 -19.95 -5.02
C THR A 799 -5.76 -21.41 -4.59
N ARG A 800 -4.80 -21.86 -3.81
CA ARG A 800 -4.81 -23.22 -3.25
C ARG A 800 -4.36 -23.14 -1.80
N GLN A 801 -5.09 -23.82 -0.91
CA GLN A 801 -4.65 -24.01 0.47
C GLN A 801 -3.43 -24.93 0.54
N LEU A 802 -2.53 -24.65 1.47
CA LEU A 802 -1.42 -25.56 1.76
C LEU A 802 -1.95 -26.83 2.40
N ARG A 803 -1.37 -27.97 2.04
CA ARG A 803 -1.77 -29.27 2.60
C ARG A 803 -1.49 -29.29 4.09
N ARG A 804 -2.44 -29.86 4.84
CA ARG A 804 -2.42 -30.03 6.27
C ARG A 804 -2.75 -31.49 6.60
N SER A 805 -2.07 -32.03 7.60
CA SER A 805 -2.35 -33.37 8.11
C SER A 805 -3.65 -33.37 8.91
N GLY A 806 -3.90 -32.30 9.64
CA GLY A 806 -4.96 -32.20 10.62
C GLY A 806 -4.71 -32.99 11.91
N ILE A 807 -3.57 -33.66 12.00
CA ILE A 807 -3.17 -34.42 13.19
C ILE A 807 -2.33 -33.50 14.07
N PRO A 808 -2.64 -33.37 15.37
CA PRO A 808 -1.82 -32.55 16.25
C PRO A 808 -0.46 -33.20 16.52
N MET A 809 0.58 -32.40 16.77
CA MET A 809 1.87 -32.87 17.29
C MET A 809 1.76 -33.29 18.76
N GLY A 810 0.84 -32.68 19.46
CA GLY A 810 0.55 -32.89 20.87
C GLY A 810 -0.59 -31.97 21.29
N TYR A 811 -0.94 -32.03 22.55
CA TYR A 811 -2.06 -31.31 23.14
C TYR A 811 -1.77 -30.87 24.58
N VAL A 812 -2.60 -29.96 25.05
CA VAL A 812 -2.64 -29.49 26.44
C VAL A 812 -4.09 -29.56 26.91
N GLY A 813 -4.28 -29.99 28.11
CA GLY A 813 -5.55 -29.99 28.80
C GLY A 813 -5.60 -29.00 29.97
N GLU A 814 -6.53 -29.24 30.93
CA GLU A 814 -6.69 -28.40 32.13
C GLU A 814 -5.49 -28.47 33.09
N ASP A 815 -4.63 -29.47 32.95
CA ASP A 815 -3.38 -29.61 33.70
C ASP A 815 -2.28 -28.66 33.20
N MET A 816 -2.45 -28.03 32.01
CA MET A 816 -1.46 -27.20 31.32
C MET A 816 -0.15 -27.93 31.02
N VAL A 817 -0.16 -29.27 31.00
CA VAL A 817 0.99 -30.09 30.64
C VAL A 817 0.93 -30.43 29.16
N TYR A 818 2.06 -30.30 28.46
CA TYR A 818 2.15 -30.72 27.06
C TYR A 818 2.28 -32.23 26.96
N HIS A 819 1.32 -32.87 26.29
CA HIS A 819 1.30 -34.26 25.93
C HIS A 819 1.63 -34.44 24.45
N VAL A 820 2.59 -35.29 24.15
CA VAL A 820 2.92 -35.65 22.77
C VAL A 820 1.79 -36.50 22.22
N TRP A 821 1.34 -36.25 21.00
CA TRP A 821 0.30 -37.03 20.38
C TRP A 821 0.74 -38.46 20.14
N ASP A 822 -0.04 -39.42 20.64
CA ASP A 822 0.07 -40.85 20.33
C ASP A 822 -1.04 -41.25 19.35
N PRO A 823 -0.78 -42.08 18.32
CA PRO A 823 -1.83 -42.60 17.45
C PRO A 823 -3.01 -43.25 18.18
N ALA A 824 -2.78 -43.83 19.36
CA ALA A 824 -3.81 -44.39 20.22
C ALA A 824 -4.80 -43.31 20.73
N ASP A 825 -4.37 -42.04 20.88
CA ASP A 825 -5.22 -40.95 21.32
C ASP A 825 -6.42 -40.72 20.36
N SER A 826 -6.29 -41.17 19.11
CA SER A 826 -7.36 -41.09 18.11
C SER A 826 -8.59 -41.93 18.49
N SER A 827 -8.46 -42.86 19.41
CA SER A 827 -9.53 -43.70 19.93
C SER A 827 -10.23 -43.12 21.16
N ASP A 828 -9.64 -42.10 21.79
CA ASP A 828 -10.23 -41.38 22.91
C ASP A 828 -11.37 -40.46 22.42
N PRO A 829 -12.57 -40.50 23.02
CA PRO A 829 -13.72 -39.71 22.57
C PRO A 829 -13.51 -38.21 22.64
N TYR A 830 -12.65 -37.72 23.53
CA TYR A 830 -12.30 -36.29 23.68
C TYR A 830 -11.13 -35.90 22.78
N LEU A 831 -10.02 -36.63 22.80
CA LEU A 831 -8.83 -36.35 22.04
C LEU A 831 -9.04 -36.51 20.53
N SER A 832 -9.87 -37.48 20.11
CA SER A 832 -10.25 -37.63 18.69
C SER A 832 -10.86 -36.37 18.08
N GLN A 833 -11.44 -35.47 18.89
CA GLN A 833 -12.00 -34.19 18.45
C GLN A 833 -10.91 -33.19 18.10
N LEU A 834 -9.69 -33.44 18.49
CA LEU A 834 -8.54 -32.62 18.05
C LEU A 834 -8.12 -32.93 16.62
N ILE A 835 -8.53 -34.07 16.05
CA ILE A 835 -8.20 -34.37 14.65
C ILE A 835 -9.04 -33.50 13.72
N ARG A 836 -8.37 -32.59 13.02
CA ARG A 836 -8.97 -31.69 12.03
C ARG A 836 -9.17 -32.45 10.72
N ARG A 837 -10.42 -32.76 10.40
CA ARG A 837 -10.75 -33.47 9.15
C ARG A 837 -10.98 -32.50 8.01
N TYR A 838 -10.25 -32.67 6.93
CA TYR A 838 -10.38 -31.89 5.71
C TYR A 838 -11.01 -32.72 4.59
N SER A 839 -11.88 -32.10 3.78
CA SER A 839 -12.33 -32.77 2.56
C SER A 839 -11.16 -32.94 1.58
N PRO A 840 -11.15 -33.97 0.74
CA PRO A 840 -10.11 -34.15 -0.28
C PRO A 840 -9.95 -32.91 -1.17
N SER A 841 -11.05 -32.21 -1.49
CA SER A 841 -11.08 -31.01 -2.33
C SER A 841 -10.63 -29.74 -1.62
N ALA A 842 -10.41 -29.75 -0.31
CA ALA A 842 -10.00 -28.55 0.45
C ALA A 842 -8.65 -27.98 -0.01
N PHE A 843 -7.81 -28.83 -0.62
CA PHE A 843 -6.47 -28.49 -1.08
C PHE A 843 -6.35 -28.40 -2.61
N ASP A 844 -7.46 -28.50 -3.32
CA ASP A 844 -7.49 -28.36 -4.77
C ASP A 844 -7.25 -26.89 -5.17
N GLU A 845 -6.69 -26.71 -6.35
CA GLU A 845 -6.46 -25.39 -6.90
C GLU A 845 -7.78 -24.80 -7.42
N ASN A 846 -8.21 -23.72 -6.78
CA ASN A 846 -9.29 -22.89 -7.30
C ASN A 846 -8.71 -21.97 -8.38
N ARG A 847 -8.98 -22.24 -9.65
CA ARG A 847 -8.48 -21.48 -10.78
C ARG A 847 -9.62 -20.78 -11.52
N ILE A 848 -9.53 -19.45 -11.57
CA ILE A 848 -10.40 -18.60 -12.37
C ILE A 848 -9.72 -18.40 -13.71
N PRO A 849 -10.35 -18.81 -14.82
CA PRO A 849 -9.75 -18.75 -16.16
C PRO A 849 -9.78 -17.33 -16.73
N TYR A 850 -9.37 -17.22 -17.97
CA TYR A 850 -9.26 -16.02 -18.77
C TYR A 850 -10.43 -15.03 -18.63
N ALA A 851 -10.07 -13.75 -18.56
CA ALA A 851 -10.96 -12.61 -18.68
C ALA A 851 -10.26 -11.49 -19.46
N SER A 852 -11.00 -10.79 -20.32
CA SER A 852 -10.48 -9.65 -21.07
C SER A 852 -11.46 -8.49 -21.02
N ASN A 853 -10.96 -7.31 -20.72
CA ASN A 853 -11.73 -6.05 -20.72
C ASN A 853 -11.11 -5.07 -21.70
N PHE A 854 -11.95 -4.37 -22.44
CA PHE A 854 -11.54 -3.29 -23.33
C PHE A 854 -11.98 -1.97 -22.74
N ASN A 855 -11.02 -1.07 -22.54
CA ASN A 855 -11.22 0.27 -22.01
C ASN A 855 -10.90 1.29 -23.10
N LEU A 856 -11.76 2.29 -23.26
CA LEU A 856 -11.59 3.37 -24.24
C LEU A 856 -11.52 4.70 -23.50
N LYS A 857 -10.50 5.50 -23.82
CA LYS A 857 -10.37 6.89 -23.36
C LYS A 857 -10.21 7.82 -24.56
N ALA A 858 -10.91 8.94 -24.55
CA ALA A 858 -10.84 9.97 -25.58
C ALA A 858 -10.64 11.34 -24.92
N THR A 859 -9.61 12.05 -25.32
CA THR A 859 -9.28 13.37 -24.78
C THR A 859 -9.22 14.38 -25.92
N LYS A 860 -10.04 15.41 -25.86
CA LYS A 860 -10.12 16.52 -26.82
C LYS A 860 -9.56 17.79 -26.21
N LYS A 861 -8.58 18.39 -26.86
CA LYS A 861 -8.01 19.69 -26.52
C LYS A 861 -8.68 20.78 -27.37
N LEU A 862 -9.10 21.86 -26.74
CA LEU A 862 -9.79 23.00 -27.31
C LEU A 862 -9.16 24.32 -26.86
N LEU A 863 -9.47 25.42 -27.54
CA LEU A 863 -9.02 26.76 -27.17
C LEU A 863 -7.49 26.87 -26.97
N ASN A 864 -6.71 26.32 -27.90
CA ASN A 864 -5.24 26.27 -27.80
C ASN A 864 -4.77 25.59 -26.50
N ASP A 865 -5.28 24.41 -26.23
CA ASP A 865 -4.96 23.59 -25.07
C ASP A 865 -5.40 24.18 -23.71
N LYS A 866 -6.17 25.26 -23.69
CA LYS A 866 -6.71 25.85 -22.46
C LYS A 866 -7.88 25.06 -21.88
N LEU A 867 -8.67 24.40 -22.73
CA LEU A 867 -9.77 23.53 -22.31
C LEU A 867 -9.52 22.11 -22.82
N MET A 868 -9.55 21.16 -21.91
CA MET A 868 -9.50 19.73 -22.23
C MET A 868 -10.78 19.07 -21.76
N ILE A 869 -11.42 18.33 -22.66
CA ILE A 869 -12.57 17.49 -22.37
C ILE A 869 -12.12 16.03 -22.54
N ALA A 870 -12.32 15.22 -21.56
CA ALA A 870 -11.95 13.82 -21.60
C ALA A 870 -13.15 12.93 -21.23
N LEU A 871 -13.30 11.83 -21.94
CA LEU A 871 -14.29 10.80 -21.72
C LEU A 871 -13.59 9.46 -21.56
N PHE A 872 -14.06 8.63 -20.65
CA PHE A 872 -13.60 7.27 -20.52
C PHE A 872 -14.75 6.28 -20.34
N VAL A 873 -14.57 5.10 -20.87
CA VAL A 873 -15.44 3.94 -20.66
C VAL A 873 -14.56 2.73 -20.41
N ASN A 874 -14.58 2.22 -19.21
CA ASN A 874 -13.93 0.96 -18.84
C ASN A 874 -14.91 -0.19 -19.10
N ARG A 875 -14.39 -1.31 -19.58
CA ARG A 875 -15.20 -2.51 -19.90
C ARG A 875 -16.31 -2.26 -20.93
N ILE A 876 -16.00 -1.44 -21.97
CA ILE A 876 -16.93 -1.24 -23.10
C ILE A 876 -17.24 -2.58 -23.81
N ILE A 877 -16.27 -3.50 -23.79
CA ILE A 877 -16.42 -4.90 -24.16
C ILE A 877 -15.75 -5.70 -23.03
N SER A 878 -16.44 -6.71 -22.53
CA SER A 878 -15.92 -7.64 -21.55
C SER A 878 -16.11 -9.08 -22.04
N ILE A 879 -15.04 -9.85 -22.03
CA ILE A 879 -15.04 -11.27 -22.38
C ILE A 879 -14.69 -12.03 -21.11
N THR A 880 -15.69 -12.55 -20.43
CA THR A 880 -15.59 -13.27 -19.16
C THR A 880 -16.31 -14.60 -19.27
N PRO A 881 -15.69 -15.64 -19.85
CA PRO A 881 -16.30 -16.95 -19.97
C PRO A 881 -16.74 -17.50 -18.62
N ASP A 882 -17.87 -18.19 -18.60
CA ASP A 882 -18.30 -18.97 -17.43
C ASP A 882 -17.27 -20.05 -17.14
N TYR A 883 -17.15 -20.46 -15.90
CA TYR A 883 -16.26 -21.54 -15.48
C TYR A 883 -16.93 -22.41 -14.40
N GLU A 884 -16.52 -23.64 -14.34
CA GLU A 884 -16.98 -24.59 -13.32
C GLU A 884 -15.96 -24.70 -12.19
N LEU A 885 -16.46 -24.64 -10.95
CA LEU A 885 -15.67 -24.84 -9.75
C LEU A 885 -16.49 -25.66 -8.74
N TYR A 886 -15.94 -26.78 -8.28
CA TYR A 886 -16.61 -27.72 -7.36
C TYR A 886 -17.98 -28.17 -7.86
N GLY A 887 -18.14 -28.40 -9.15
CA GLY A 887 -19.41 -28.81 -9.76
C GLY A 887 -20.44 -27.69 -9.88
N VAL A 888 -20.08 -26.43 -9.59
CA VAL A 888 -20.95 -25.26 -9.73
C VAL A 888 -20.46 -24.39 -10.86
N VAL A 889 -21.35 -24.00 -11.76
CA VAL A 889 -21.06 -23.05 -12.84
C VAL A 889 -21.10 -21.63 -12.29
N HIS A 890 -19.94 -20.97 -12.34
CA HIS A 890 -19.79 -19.57 -11.96
C HIS A 890 -19.91 -18.68 -13.19
N ARG A 891 -20.94 -17.84 -13.21
CA ARG A 891 -21.15 -16.81 -14.24
C ARG A 891 -20.52 -15.50 -13.80
N ARG A 892 -19.79 -14.86 -14.71
CA ARG A 892 -19.14 -13.57 -14.45
C ARG A 892 -19.79 -12.47 -15.28
N TYR A 893 -20.22 -11.44 -14.59
CA TYR A 893 -20.79 -10.25 -15.23
C TYR A 893 -19.93 -9.05 -14.86
N SER A 894 -19.66 -8.19 -15.84
CA SER A 894 -19.04 -6.91 -15.60
C SER A 894 -19.78 -5.82 -16.33
N SER A 895 -20.20 -4.78 -15.61
CA SER A 895 -20.88 -3.64 -16.18
C SER A 895 -19.85 -2.62 -16.68
N PRO A 896 -20.15 -1.88 -17.75
CA PRO A 896 -19.34 -0.73 -18.13
C PRO A 896 -19.29 0.30 -17.01
N TYR A 897 -18.11 0.92 -16.82
CA TYR A 897 -17.90 2.03 -15.93
C TYR A 897 -17.40 3.23 -16.73
N PHE A 898 -18.06 4.38 -16.61
CA PHE A 898 -17.77 5.53 -17.45
C PHE A 898 -17.78 6.84 -16.67
N GLY A 899 -17.14 7.84 -17.25
CA GLY A 899 -17.12 9.18 -16.70
C GLY A 899 -16.57 10.22 -17.67
N MET A 900 -16.61 11.45 -17.23
CA MET A 900 -16.09 12.60 -17.98
C MET A 900 -15.26 13.52 -17.10
N GLU A 901 -14.35 14.22 -17.73
CA GLU A 901 -13.50 15.21 -17.08
C GLU A 901 -13.39 16.49 -17.92
N LEU A 902 -13.44 17.62 -17.25
CA LEU A 902 -13.19 18.95 -17.81
C LEU A 902 -11.97 19.53 -17.10
N ASN A 903 -10.95 19.91 -17.87
CA ASN A 903 -9.76 20.60 -17.37
C ASN A 903 -9.65 21.97 -18.03
N LEU A 904 -9.56 23.01 -17.23
CA LEU A 904 -9.38 24.38 -17.67
C LEU A 904 -8.02 24.92 -17.20
N LYS A 905 -7.23 25.51 -18.12
CA LYS A 905 -5.94 26.15 -17.84
C LYS A 905 -5.97 27.59 -18.36
N LEU A 906 -5.88 28.57 -17.44
CA LEU A 906 -5.95 30.01 -17.77
C LEU A 906 -4.62 30.69 -17.48
#